data_7fe45d3ceef8d1e839649e0120a8964c
#
_entry.id   7fe45d3ceef8d1e839649e0120a8964c
#
_cell.length_a   1.000
_cell.length_b   1.000
_cell.length_c   1.000
_cell.angle_alpha   90.00
_cell.angle_beta   90.00
_cell.angle_gamma   90.00
#
_symmetry.space_group_name_H-M   'P 1'
#
loop_
_entity.id
_entity.type
_entity.pdbx_description
1 polymer ?
#
loop_
_entity_poly.entity_id
_entity_poly.type
_entity_poly.pdbx_seq_one_letter_code
_entity_poly.pdbx_strand_id
1 'polypeptide(L)'
;MIIKPGKERYRKKDNPAVTFIKNAIARRESNDPRNHDYFRYDQYEKMVFAMNDYQPKPKKDGKAGKFDFLTEFIDTLEVGKTILPVSEREKIQTVYYRKDPKTEKRVVQATKAAGVDEVFSRDGMQQFLNEVFREVNIFQNDIPLFLNRFVSPMSTMGPNFYKYYLLDTVEVAGQKCVDLGFAPFTPETFGFTGHLFITLDSTYFVQKVKLNVPKKINLNFVGGMTIEQTFDRAPDGTRIITKDDINVDFKLTEKSKGMYARRLNIYSNQAFEGPDDPKVFEESAPIIIPMEAYRRSADFWEENRPTEAGTRKQNNVELLMAKLRSVPIFYVTEKVVSILTSGYIATNKIPAKSKFEFGPMNTYISGNAIEGARFRVGGTTTTAFSKRLFLDGYLAYGSKDRKLKYDGIVEYSFIDKKDYRKEFPVHSIRFEYLYDINQLGQQYMYTNKDNMFLALKRQKDTRATYLRNMELTYYREHYNGWAYGAVLRNFKEYSTGYAAFDRIGPDGQITATDSYRMSEVEFKFRFAPNEKFYQTRNYRYPITLDAPVFTLNHTMAFQDVLGSSYDYQKTEIGIQKRFWFSAFGYVDILAKAGKVWTKAPYPLLILPNANLSYLVQPESYTNMNAMEFINDEYASWDITYFMNGALLNRIPLIKKLKWREVFSFRGMFGHLTDKNNPYISEQNEGLFLFPQGSYLMDPSTPYMEAGVGIENIFKFLRLDYVWRLTYKDHPGIQTKGIRFMMKLSF
;
A
#
# COMPACT_ATOMS: atom_id res chain seq x y z
N MET A 1 -23.03 -9.67 40.60
CA MET A 1 -24.00 -8.54 40.70
C MET A 1 -23.76 -7.65 39.49
N ILE A 2 -24.69 -7.62 38.52
CA ILE A 2 -24.53 -6.76 37.32
C ILE A 2 -25.10 -5.39 37.73
N ILE A 3 -24.22 -4.46 38.07
CA ILE A 3 -24.61 -3.08 38.31
C ILE A 3 -24.94 -2.44 36.96
N LYS A 4 -26.21 -2.28 36.66
CA LYS A 4 -26.63 -1.46 35.52
C LYS A 4 -26.31 0.00 35.89
N PRO A 5 -25.48 0.71 35.06
CA PRO A 5 -25.22 2.12 35.31
C PRO A 5 -26.55 2.89 35.34
N GLY A 6 -26.78 3.72 36.33
CA GLY A 6 -27.91 4.62 36.37
C GLY A 6 -27.96 5.51 35.13
N LYS A 7 -29.13 6.02 34.77
CA LYS A 7 -29.40 6.92 33.63
C LYS A 7 -28.78 8.32 33.75
N GLU A 8 -27.73 8.50 34.57
CA GLU A 8 -27.05 9.78 34.66
C GLU A 8 -26.28 10.13 33.42
N ARG A 9 -26.53 11.33 32.90
CA ARG A 9 -25.81 11.85 31.72
C ARG A 9 -24.34 12.09 32.09
N TYR A 10 -23.39 11.48 31.39
CA TYR A 10 -21.96 11.70 31.58
C TYR A 10 -21.64 13.20 31.56
N ARG A 11 -21.02 13.70 32.62
CA ARG A 11 -20.51 15.07 32.72
C ARG A 11 -18.97 15.03 32.66
N LYS A 12 -18.37 15.84 31.80
CA LYS A 12 -16.93 15.96 31.69
C LYS A 12 -16.35 16.96 32.69
N LYS A 13 -17.08 18.06 32.93
CA LYS A 13 -16.68 19.12 33.87
C LYS A 13 -16.66 18.56 35.27
N ASP A 14 -15.58 18.81 36.01
CA ASP A 14 -15.37 18.39 37.39
C ASP A 14 -15.42 16.86 37.62
N ASN A 15 -15.14 16.08 36.56
CA ASN A 15 -15.12 14.63 36.65
C ASN A 15 -13.74 14.15 37.15
N PRO A 16 -13.65 13.46 38.30
CA PRO A 16 -12.37 13.01 38.86
C PRO A 16 -11.63 12.03 37.94
N ALA A 17 -12.32 11.20 37.15
CA ALA A 17 -11.71 10.32 36.19
C ALA A 17 -10.99 11.11 35.07
N VAL A 18 -11.57 12.24 34.65
CA VAL A 18 -10.96 13.13 33.65
C VAL A 18 -9.74 13.84 34.22
N THR A 19 -9.77 14.25 35.47
CA THR A 19 -8.60 14.84 36.14
C THR A 19 -7.50 13.81 36.30
N PHE A 20 -7.82 12.58 36.70
CA PHE A 20 -6.87 11.49 36.88
C PHE A 20 -6.17 11.16 35.59
N ILE A 21 -6.89 10.94 34.47
CA ILE A 21 -6.29 10.63 33.19
C ILE A 21 -5.44 11.78 32.62
N LYS A 22 -5.82 13.03 32.84
CA LYS A 22 -5.00 14.19 32.45
C LYS A 22 -3.64 14.20 33.14
N ASN A 23 -3.57 13.83 34.42
CA ASN A 23 -2.32 13.72 35.17
C ASN A 23 -1.44 12.59 34.59
N ALA A 24 -2.05 11.45 34.26
CA ALA A 24 -1.33 10.34 33.61
C ALA A 24 -0.82 10.72 32.21
N ILE A 25 -1.62 11.41 31.40
CA ILE A 25 -1.23 11.91 30.08
C ILE A 25 -0.05 12.88 30.19
N ALA A 26 -0.06 13.79 31.16
CA ALA A 26 1.02 14.75 31.35
C ALA A 26 2.38 14.09 31.69
N ARG A 27 2.37 12.89 32.26
CA ARG A 27 3.59 12.15 32.67
C ARG A 27 4.01 11.05 31.73
N ARG A 28 3.23 10.76 30.67
CA ARG A 28 3.46 9.62 29.78
C ARG A 28 4.84 9.61 29.08
N GLU A 29 5.45 10.79 28.89
CA GLU A 29 6.72 10.95 28.19
C GLU A 29 7.93 10.93 29.14
N SER A 30 7.72 11.17 30.44
CA SER A 30 8.82 11.27 31.42
C SER A 30 9.56 9.95 31.66
N ASN A 31 8.86 8.82 31.47
CA ASN A 31 9.42 7.48 31.67
C ASN A 31 9.54 6.68 30.37
N ASP A 32 9.65 7.36 29.21
CA ASP A 32 9.83 6.71 27.93
C ASP A 32 11.26 6.16 27.80
N PRO A 33 11.45 4.86 27.48
CA PRO A 33 12.76 4.26 27.32
C PRO A 33 13.61 4.94 26.22
N ARG A 34 12.98 5.61 25.26
CA ARG A 34 13.65 6.37 24.20
C ARG A 34 14.27 7.70 24.66
N ASN A 35 14.12 8.05 25.93
CA ASN A 35 14.84 9.18 26.53
C ASN A 35 16.30 8.86 26.79
N HIS A 36 16.67 7.58 26.94
CA HIS A 36 18.03 7.12 27.04
C HIS A 36 18.77 7.22 25.70
N ASP A 37 20.09 7.35 25.75
CA ASP A 37 20.92 7.39 24.53
C ASP A 37 20.89 6.07 23.77
N TYR A 38 20.79 4.97 24.49
CA TYR A 38 20.62 3.62 23.96
C TYR A 38 19.51 2.90 24.71
N PHE A 39 18.85 2.01 24.00
CA PHE A 39 17.87 1.08 24.57
C PHE A 39 17.89 -0.21 23.75
N ARG A 40 18.02 -1.34 24.41
CA ARG A 40 17.94 -2.66 23.78
C ARG A 40 16.99 -3.58 24.52
N TYR A 41 16.45 -4.56 23.82
CA TYR A 41 15.65 -5.64 24.39
C TYR A 41 15.60 -6.84 23.46
N ASP A 42 15.39 -8.03 24.04
CA ASP A 42 15.05 -9.22 23.29
C ASP A 42 13.53 -9.35 23.17
N GLN A 43 13.08 -9.77 21.99
CA GLN A 43 11.66 -9.97 21.67
C GLN A 43 11.46 -11.37 21.11
N TYR A 44 10.61 -12.14 21.79
CA TYR A 44 9.99 -13.34 21.25
C TYR A 44 8.65 -12.99 20.67
N GLU A 45 8.39 -13.31 19.40
CA GLU A 45 7.13 -13.13 18.71
C GLU A 45 6.56 -14.49 18.28
N LYS A 46 5.29 -14.73 18.62
CA LYS A 46 4.52 -15.86 18.12
C LYS A 46 3.26 -15.35 17.43
N MET A 47 3.06 -15.77 16.19
CA MET A 47 1.88 -15.44 15.40
C MET A 47 1.16 -16.70 14.96
N VAL A 48 -0.15 -16.76 15.18
CA VAL A 48 -1.01 -17.90 14.85
C VAL A 48 -2.19 -17.42 14.04
N PHE A 49 -2.47 -18.11 12.93
CA PHE A 49 -3.72 -17.98 12.17
C PHE A 49 -4.49 -19.28 12.22
N ALA A 50 -5.79 -19.19 12.46
CA ALA A 50 -6.64 -20.35 12.62
C ALA A 50 -8.04 -20.09 12.05
N MET A 51 -8.72 -21.14 11.64
CA MET A 51 -10.16 -21.07 11.36
C MET A 51 -10.94 -21.14 12.67
N ASN A 52 -11.90 -20.23 12.83
CA ASN A 52 -12.76 -20.18 14.02
C ASN A 52 -13.81 -21.28 14.03
N ASP A 53 -14.12 -21.80 15.22
CA ASP A 53 -15.25 -22.71 15.49
C ASP A 53 -15.36 -23.83 14.45
N TYR A 54 -14.21 -24.37 14.05
CA TYR A 54 -14.21 -25.47 13.12
C TYR A 54 -14.90 -26.68 13.75
N GLN A 55 -15.95 -27.15 13.11
CA GLN A 55 -16.66 -28.38 13.48
C GLN A 55 -16.69 -29.28 12.26
N PRO A 56 -16.25 -30.52 12.39
CA PRO A 56 -16.36 -31.49 11.30
C PRO A 56 -17.84 -31.66 10.93
N LYS A 57 -18.11 -31.77 9.63
CA LYS A 57 -19.47 -32.08 9.19
C LYS A 57 -19.84 -33.49 9.62
N PRO A 58 -21.06 -33.69 10.13
CA PRO A 58 -21.50 -35.03 10.48
C PRO A 58 -21.42 -35.96 9.26
N LYS A 59 -21.00 -37.21 9.49
CA LYS A 59 -20.85 -38.22 8.44
C LYS A 59 -22.20 -38.49 7.80
N LYS A 60 -22.29 -38.36 6.47
CA LYS A 60 -23.39 -38.90 5.68
C LYS A 60 -23.03 -40.38 5.37
N ASP A 61 -23.87 -41.28 5.73
CA ASP A 61 -23.80 -42.71 5.40
C ASP A 61 -22.56 -43.49 5.92
N GLY A 62 -22.00 -43.12 7.09
CA GLY A 62 -20.91 -43.86 7.72
C GLY A 62 -19.55 -43.86 7.00
N LYS A 63 -19.43 -43.19 5.84
CA LYS A 63 -18.17 -43.08 5.09
C LYS A 63 -17.36 -41.94 5.63
N ALA A 64 -16.05 -42.13 5.83
CA ALA A 64 -15.12 -41.09 6.22
C ALA A 64 -15.09 -39.98 5.17
N GLY A 65 -15.30 -38.71 5.60
CA GLY A 65 -15.19 -37.54 4.73
C GLY A 65 -13.73 -37.25 4.34
N LYS A 66 -13.52 -36.67 3.18
CA LYS A 66 -12.16 -36.33 2.68
C LYS A 66 -11.36 -35.39 3.63
N PHE A 67 -12.02 -34.74 4.57
CA PHE A 67 -11.45 -33.78 5.53
C PHE A 67 -11.63 -34.21 7.00
N ASP A 68 -12.02 -35.47 7.30
CA ASP A 68 -12.23 -35.92 8.67
C ASP A 68 -10.94 -35.88 9.51
N PHE A 69 -9.78 -36.01 8.86
CA PHE A 69 -8.47 -35.86 9.51
C PHE A 69 -8.23 -34.49 10.15
N LEU A 70 -8.96 -33.44 9.74
CA LEU A 70 -8.82 -32.11 10.33
C LEU A 70 -9.18 -32.09 11.82
N THR A 71 -9.97 -33.03 12.29
CA THR A 71 -10.34 -33.13 13.71
C THR A 71 -9.13 -33.38 14.62
N GLU A 72 -8.08 -34.03 14.11
CA GLU A 72 -6.84 -34.31 14.82
C GLU A 72 -6.03 -33.03 15.13
N PHE A 73 -6.31 -31.92 14.41
CA PHE A 73 -5.58 -30.67 14.47
C PHE A 73 -6.34 -29.53 15.16
N ILE A 74 -7.55 -29.80 15.66
CA ILE A 74 -8.34 -28.84 16.42
C ILE A 74 -7.66 -28.52 17.73
N ASP A 75 -7.57 -27.24 18.06
CA ASP A 75 -7.07 -26.73 19.32
C ASP A 75 -8.16 -25.92 20.03
N THR A 76 -8.05 -25.76 21.34
CA THR A 76 -9.01 -25.04 22.16
C THR A 76 -8.29 -23.92 22.90
N LEU A 77 -8.72 -22.68 22.71
CA LEU A 77 -8.20 -21.53 23.43
C LEU A 77 -8.67 -21.56 24.90
N GLU A 78 -7.94 -20.85 25.78
CA GLU A 78 -8.27 -20.72 27.21
C GLU A 78 -9.72 -20.27 27.46
N VAL A 79 -10.29 -19.49 26.55
CA VAL A 79 -11.68 -19.03 26.58
C VAL A 79 -12.70 -20.08 26.12
N GLY A 80 -12.27 -21.34 25.93
CA GLY A 80 -13.14 -22.44 25.49
C GLY A 80 -13.52 -22.41 24.00
N LYS A 81 -12.95 -21.53 23.19
CA LYS A 81 -13.21 -21.43 21.77
C LYS A 81 -12.33 -22.42 21.00
N THR A 82 -12.93 -23.24 20.13
CA THR A 82 -12.20 -24.17 19.27
C THR A 82 -11.66 -23.48 18.03
N ILE A 83 -10.43 -23.77 17.66
CA ILE A 83 -9.76 -23.26 16.48
C ILE A 83 -9.06 -24.36 15.71
N LEU A 84 -8.94 -24.23 14.39
CA LEU A 84 -8.08 -25.06 13.55
C LEU A 84 -6.92 -24.21 13.05
N PRO A 85 -5.71 -24.34 13.64
CA PRO A 85 -4.56 -23.56 13.20
C PRO A 85 -4.13 -23.96 11.80
N VAL A 86 -3.96 -22.94 10.92
CA VAL A 86 -3.56 -23.13 9.52
C VAL A 86 -2.21 -22.49 9.20
N SER A 87 -1.72 -21.60 10.07
CA SER A 87 -0.39 -21.01 9.97
C SER A 87 0.13 -20.65 11.35
N GLU A 88 1.42 -20.86 11.55
CA GLU A 88 2.14 -20.50 12.77
C GLU A 88 3.54 -19.96 12.41
N ARG A 89 3.93 -18.86 13.05
CA ARG A 89 5.24 -18.25 12.91
C ARG A 89 5.81 -17.92 14.28
N GLU A 90 7.09 -18.22 14.46
CA GLU A 90 7.85 -17.83 15.65
C GLU A 90 9.11 -17.08 15.20
N LYS A 91 9.49 -16.05 15.96
CA LYS A 91 10.67 -15.23 15.71
C LYS A 91 11.28 -14.78 17.04
N ILE A 92 12.60 -14.85 17.14
CA ILE A 92 13.38 -14.27 18.23
C ILE A 92 14.29 -13.24 17.62
N GLN A 93 14.29 -12.01 18.17
CA GLN A 93 15.12 -10.91 17.69
C GLN A 93 15.56 -10.02 18.84
N THR A 94 16.73 -9.39 18.67
CA THR A 94 17.18 -8.30 19.52
C THR A 94 16.93 -6.98 18.82
N VAL A 95 16.33 -6.02 19.50
CA VAL A 95 16.06 -4.68 19.00
C VAL A 95 17.03 -3.71 19.69
N TYR A 96 17.72 -2.92 18.86
CA TYR A 96 18.65 -1.89 19.30
C TYR A 96 18.13 -0.53 18.89
N TYR A 97 18.02 0.37 19.84
CA TYR A 97 17.67 1.77 19.62
C TYR A 97 18.83 2.67 20.02
N ARG A 98 19.11 3.69 19.20
CA ARG A 98 20.04 4.79 19.48
C ARG A 98 19.28 6.10 19.27
N LYS A 99 19.44 7.03 20.22
CA LYS A 99 18.74 8.32 20.20
C LYS A 99 19.34 9.30 19.19
N ASP A 100 20.65 9.39 19.12
CA ASP A 100 21.35 10.32 18.21
C ASP A 100 22.52 9.65 17.46
N PRO A 101 22.50 9.64 16.11
CA PRO A 101 21.34 9.90 15.28
C PRO A 101 20.26 8.82 15.49
N LYS A 102 19.00 9.24 15.51
CA LYS A 102 17.86 8.34 15.79
C LYS A 102 17.85 7.15 14.85
N THR A 103 18.08 5.97 15.39
CA THR A 103 18.23 4.74 14.63
C THR A 103 17.65 3.57 15.40
N GLU A 104 16.90 2.70 14.72
CA GLU A 104 16.45 1.42 15.27
C GLU A 104 16.91 0.29 14.36
N LYS A 105 17.50 -0.75 14.93
CA LYS A 105 17.96 -1.95 14.24
C LYS A 105 17.39 -3.19 14.91
N ARG A 106 17.00 -4.16 14.08
CA ARG A 106 16.45 -5.45 14.53
C ARG A 106 17.31 -6.57 13.99
N VAL A 107 17.93 -7.33 14.87
CA VAL A 107 18.75 -8.48 14.53
C VAL A 107 17.96 -9.76 14.84
N VAL A 108 17.57 -10.48 13.80
CA VAL A 108 16.82 -11.72 13.95
C VAL A 108 17.76 -12.86 14.31
N GLN A 109 17.59 -13.43 15.49
CA GLN A 109 18.41 -14.55 15.99
C GLN A 109 17.87 -15.90 15.52
N ALA A 110 16.54 -16.02 15.44
CA ALA A 110 15.85 -17.21 14.98
C ALA A 110 14.50 -16.87 14.35
N THR A 111 14.13 -17.57 13.31
CA THR A 111 12.80 -17.47 12.69
C THR A 111 12.39 -18.78 12.06
N LYS A 112 11.12 -19.16 12.27
CA LYS A 112 10.50 -20.31 11.60
C LYS A 112 9.05 -19.97 11.28
N ALA A 113 8.53 -20.54 10.20
CA ALA A 113 7.14 -20.43 9.79
C ALA A 113 6.66 -21.76 9.27
N ALA A 114 5.41 -22.10 9.54
CA ALA A 114 4.74 -23.31 9.08
C ALA A 114 3.32 -22.99 8.64
N GLY A 115 2.83 -23.69 7.60
CA GLY A 115 1.44 -23.60 7.18
C GLY A 115 1.21 -22.90 5.86
N VAL A 116 0.05 -22.26 5.75
CA VAL A 116 -0.43 -21.60 4.53
C VAL A 116 0.43 -20.39 4.13
N ASP A 117 1.28 -19.92 5.01
CA ASP A 117 2.21 -18.80 4.77
C ASP A 117 3.11 -19.02 3.55
N GLU A 118 3.50 -20.25 3.25
CA GLU A 118 4.25 -20.57 2.04
C GLU A 118 3.47 -20.28 0.76
N VAL A 119 2.14 -20.33 0.83
CA VAL A 119 1.22 -20.10 -0.30
C VAL A 119 0.89 -18.62 -0.43
N PHE A 120 0.66 -17.94 0.68
CA PHE A 120 0.24 -16.54 0.72
C PHE A 120 1.39 -15.55 0.93
N SER A 121 2.59 -16.01 1.29
CA SER A 121 3.73 -15.13 1.58
C SER A 121 4.20 -14.32 0.37
N ARG A 122 3.93 -14.80 -0.83
CA ARG A 122 4.39 -14.14 -2.06
C ARG A 122 3.54 -12.95 -2.51
N ASP A 123 2.26 -12.88 -2.12
CA ASP A 123 1.32 -11.91 -2.70
C ASP A 123 0.79 -10.89 -1.69
N GLY A 124 1.64 -10.39 -0.80
CA GLY A 124 1.31 -9.27 0.07
C GLY A 124 0.55 -9.64 1.34
N MET A 125 0.19 -10.89 1.57
CA MET A 125 -0.46 -11.32 2.82
C MET A 125 0.44 -11.03 4.03
N GLN A 126 1.74 -11.21 3.90
CA GLN A 126 2.68 -10.93 4.99
C GLN A 126 2.74 -9.46 5.35
N GLN A 127 2.71 -8.57 4.35
CA GLN A 127 2.67 -7.13 4.59
C GLN A 127 1.32 -6.69 5.16
N PHE A 128 0.24 -7.29 4.68
CA PHE A 128 -1.09 -7.11 5.24
C PHE A 128 -1.12 -7.47 6.73
N LEU A 129 -0.57 -8.62 7.10
CA LEU A 129 -0.49 -9.07 8.48
C LEU A 129 0.38 -8.15 9.35
N ASN A 130 1.47 -7.65 8.80
CA ASN A 130 2.30 -6.66 9.48
C ASN A 130 1.56 -5.34 9.73
N GLU A 131 0.64 -4.95 8.86
CA GLU A 131 -0.19 -3.74 9.06
C GLU A 131 -1.36 -3.98 10.02
N VAL A 132 -1.94 -5.17 10.03
CA VAL A 132 -2.96 -5.58 11.02
C VAL A 132 -2.36 -5.68 12.42
N PHE A 133 -1.17 -6.29 12.51
CA PHE A 133 -0.45 -6.52 13.76
C PHE A 133 0.71 -5.53 13.94
N ARG A 134 0.48 -4.25 13.68
CA ARG A 134 1.46 -3.22 13.99
C ARG A 134 1.75 -3.19 15.49
N GLU A 135 2.95 -2.73 15.82
CA GLU A 135 3.33 -2.43 17.21
C GLU A 135 2.39 -1.35 17.75
N VAL A 136 1.74 -1.65 18.86
CA VAL A 136 0.79 -0.76 19.53
C VAL A 136 1.52 0.03 20.62
N ASN A 137 1.55 1.34 20.49
CA ASN A 137 2.08 2.23 21.52
C ASN A 137 0.96 3.15 22.02
N ILE A 138 0.41 2.83 23.19
CA ILE A 138 -0.69 3.59 23.79
C ILE A 138 -0.28 5.00 24.26
N PHE A 139 1.02 5.27 24.41
CA PHE A 139 1.54 6.56 24.88
C PHE A 139 1.67 7.59 23.75
N GLN A 140 1.48 7.18 22.49
CA GLN A 140 1.31 8.09 21.35
C GLN A 140 -0.11 8.62 21.28
N ASN A 141 -0.31 9.71 20.53
CA ASN A 141 -1.65 10.27 20.34
C ASN A 141 -2.54 9.36 19.49
N ASP A 142 -1.96 8.71 18.48
CA ASP A 142 -2.65 7.81 17.56
C ASP A 142 -1.96 6.45 17.50
N ILE A 143 -2.76 5.41 17.44
CA ILE A 143 -2.33 4.02 17.26
C ILE A 143 -2.68 3.61 15.82
N PRO A 144 -1.68 3.39 14.94
CA PRO A 144 -1.91 2.97 13.57
C PRO A 144 -2.29 1.49 13.53
N LEU A 145 -3.51 1.18 13.10
CA LEU A 145 -4.03 -0.18 12.92
C LEU A 145 -4.93 -0.24 11.66
N PHE A 146 -4.88 -1.33 10.91
CA PHE A 146 -5.73 -1.56 9.74
C PHE A 146 -5.70 -0.41 8.72
N LEU A 147 -4.53 0.18 8.50
CA LEU A 147 -4.33 1.36 7.63
C LEU A 147 -5.07 2.63 8.08
N ASN A 148 -5.60 2.64 9.32
CA ASN A 148 -6.29 3.76 9.94
C ASN A 148 -5.55 4.22 11.20
N ARG A 149 -5.92 5.38 11.72
CA ARG A 149 -5.42 5.90 12.97
C ARG A 149 -6.52 5.86 14.02
N PHE A 150 -6.25 5.13 15.10
CA PHE A 150 -7.12 5.05 16.27
C PHE A 150 -6.63 6.02 17.33
N VAL A 151 -7.53 6.80 17.88
CA VAL A 151 -7.16 7.69 18.99
C VAL A 151 -6.75 6.83 20.20
N SER A 152 -5.56 7.09 20.75
CA SER A 152 -5.12 6.43 21.98
C SER A 152 -5.95 6.91 23.20
N PRO A 153 -6.25 6.05 24.18
CA PRO A 153 -6.83 6.50 25.44
C PRO A 153 -5.87 7.42 26.24
N MET A 154 -4.57 7.37 25.95
CA MET A 154 -3.54 8.26 26.51
C MET A 154 -3.23 9.47 25.62
N SER A 155 -4.02 9.70 24.56
CA SER A 155 -3.88 10.87 23.68
C SER A 155 -4.16 12.18 24.43
N THR A 156 -3.48 13.27 24.03
CA THR A 156 -3.80 14.62 24.46
C THR A 156 -5.26 15.01 24.12
N MET A 157 -5.78 14.44 23.02
CA MET A 157 -7.19 14.56 22.63
C MET A 157 -8.12 13.63 23.42
N GLY A 158 -7.57 12.65 24.14
CA GLY A 158 -8.33 11.61 24.85
C GLY A 158 -9.48 12.14 25.68
N PRO A 159 -9.31 13.17 26.55
CA PRO A 159 -10.40 13.75 27.35
C PRO A 159 -11.53 14.37 26.52
N ASN A 160 -11.34 14.66 25.23
CA ASN A 160 -12.37 15.17 24.32
C ASN A 160 -12.99 14.05 23.45
N PHE A 161 -12.31 12.93 23.35
CA PHE A 161 -12.70 11.80 22.50
C PHE A 161 -13.35 10.66 23.28
N TYR A 162 -12.94 10.45 24.55
CA TYR A 162 -13.40 9.37 25.42
C TYR A 162 -14.15 9.87 26.63
N LYS A 163 -15.08 9.05 27.12
CA LYS A 163 -15.64 9.06 28.49
C LYS A 163 -14.77 8.21 29.37
N TYR A 164 -14.36 8.72 30.53
CA TYR A 164 -13.55 7.99 31.51
C TYR A 164 -14.33 7.77 32.80
N TYR A 165 -14.11 6.62 33.40
CA TYR A 165 -14.80 6.17 34.60
C TYR A 165 -13.79 5.55 35.59
N LEU A 166 -13.77 6.01 36.84
CA LEU A 166 -13.09 5.31 37.93
C LEU A 166 -13.99 4.13 38.32
N LEU A 167 -13.52 2.91 38.09
CA LEU A 167 -14.33 1.71 38.33
C LEU A 167 -14.02 1.10 39.69
N ASP A 168 -12.76 0.76 39.96
CA ASP A 168 -12.33 0.11 41.18
C ASP A 168 -10.84 0.38 41.47
N THR A 169 -10.37 -0.06 42.63
CA THR A 169 -8.95 -0.13 42.98
C THR A 169 -8.57 -1.61 43.05
N VAL A 170 -7.63 -2.01 42.20
CA VAL A 170 -7.19 -3.41 42.06
C VAL A 170 -5.70 -3.52 42.27
N GLU A 171 -5.23 -4.70 42.61
CA GLU A 171 -3.79 -5.01 42.62
C GLU A 171 -3.36 -5.62 41.31
N VAL A 172 -2.31 -5.05 40.68
CA VAL A 172 -1.71 -5.55 39.43
C VAL A 172 -0.20 -5.63 39.66
N ALA A 173 0.37 -6.82 39.48
CA ALA A 173 1.80 -7.08 39.73
C ALA A 173 2.31 -6.54 41.06
N GLY A 174 1.55 -6.72 42.16
CA GLY A 174 1.90 -6.25 43.52
C GLY A 174 1.74 -4.75 43.75
N GLN A 175 1.20 -4.00 42.80
CA GLN A 175 0.99 -2.53 42.89
C GLN A 175 -0.51 -2.20 42.96
N LYS A 176 -0.89 -1.28 43.83
CA LYS A 176 -2.25 -0.75 43.86
C LYS A 176 -2.52 0.17 42.67
N CYS A 177 -3.46 -0.20 41.83
CA CYS A 177 -3.85 0.54 40.64
C CYS A 177 -5.30 0.91 40.63
N VAL A 178 -5.63 2.05 40.05
CA VAL A 178 -7.01 2.41 39.67
C VAL A 178 -7.33 1.67 38.38
N ASP A 179 -8.44 0.96 38.33
CA ASP A 179 -9.07 0.50 37.09
C ASP A 179 -9.86 1.66 36.49
N LEU A 180 -9.28 2.29 35.47
CA LEU A 180 -9.87 3.38 34.72
C LEU A 180 -10.50 2.86 33.43
N GLY A 181 -11.83 2.71 33.45
CA GLY A 181 -12.61 2.34 32.26
C GLY A 181 -12.75 3.49 31.28
N PHE A 182 -12.78 3.22 30.00
CA PHE A 182 -12.99 4.24 28.97
C PHE A 182 -13.78 3.74 27.76
N ALA A 183 -14.50 4.66 27.10
CA ALA A 183 -15.25 4.39 25.88
C ALA A 183 -15.37 5.68 25.02
N PRO A 184 -15.32 5.60 23.69
CA PRO A 184 -15.46 6.79 22.85
C PRO A 184 -16.87 7.38 22.95
N PHE A 185 -17.00 8.70 22.76
CA PHE A 185 -18.31 9.36 22.72
C PHE A 185 -19.16 8.84 21.55
N THR A 186 -18.52 8.54 20.43
CA THR A 186 -19.14 8.00 19.21
C THR A 186 -18.54 6.62 18.92
N PRO A 187 -19.27 5.53 19.16
CA PRO A 187 -18.73 4.15 19.01
C PRO A 187 -18.35 3.76 17.59
N GLU A 188 -18.82 4.49 16.59
CA GLU A 188 -18.53 4.24 15.19
C GLU A 188 -17.17 4.80 14.74
N THR A 189 -16.55 5.69 15.53
CA THR A 189 -15.25 6.31 15.23
C THR A 189 -14.08 5.37 15.58
N PHE A 190 -12.90 5.63 15.00
CA PHE A 190 -11.69 4.85 15.23
C PHE A 190 -11.11 5.14 16.63
N GLY A 191 -11.59 4.41 17.62
CA GLY A 191 -11.16 4.43 19.00
C GLY A 191 -11.42 3.08 19.65
N PHE A 192 -11.07 2.97 20.93
CA PHE A 192 -11.18 1.74 21.71
C PHE A 192 -12.17 1.90 22.88
N THR A 193 -12.67 0.78 23.35
CA THR A 193 -13.20 0.64 24.71
C THR A 193 -12.21 -0.17 25.53
N GLY A 194 -12.14 0.01 26.83
CA GLY A 194 -11.24 -0.81 27.63
C GLY A 194 -10.93 -0.25 29.00
N HIS A 195 -9.79 -0.70 29.54
CA HIS A 195 -9.32 -0.44 30.88
C HIS A 195 -7.87 -0.02 30.89
N LEU A 196 -7.53 0.99 31.67
CA LEU A 196 -6.17 1.38 32.01
C LEU A 196 -5.96 1.13 33.51
N PHE A 197 -4.98 0.33 33.87
CA PHE A 197 -4.60 0.08 35.25
C PHE A 197 -3.43 0.98 35.60
N ILE A 198 -3.68 2.05 36.32
CA ILE A 198 -2.77 3.14 36.62
C ILE A 198 -2.48 3.19 38.10
N THR A 199 -1.20 3.26 38.49
CA THR A 199 -0.81 3.31 39.93
C THR A 199 -1.35 4.54 40.64
N LEU A 200 -1.66 4.38 41.92
CA LEU A 200 -2.20 5.45 42.81
C LEU A 200 -1.10 6.38 43.34
N ASP A 201 0.14 6.18 42.93
CA ASP A 201 1.24 7.03 43.35
C ASP A 201 1.33 8.32 42.50
N SER A 202 2.28 9.22 42.85
CA SER A 202 2.47 10.48 42.15
C SER A 202 3.01 10.31 40.71
N THR A 203 3.43 9.11 40.33
CA THR A 203 3.99 8.80 38.98
C THR A 203 2.91 8.55 37.94
N TYR A 204 1.70 8.13 38.37
CA TYR A 204 0.60 7.73 37.45
C TYR A 204 1.06 6.70 36.39
N PHE A 205 1.82 5.71 36.83
CA PHE A 205 2.40 4.71 35.95
C PHE A 205 1.31 3.74 35.43
N VAL A 206 1.31 3.50 34.13
CA VAL A 206 0.41 2.50 33.52
C VAL A 206 1.03 1.12 33.66
N GLN A 207 0.48 0.28 34.53
CA GLN A 207 0.94 -1.07 34.79
C GLN A 207 0.42 -2.08 33.75
N LYS A 208 -0.83 -1.87 33.33
CA LYS A 208 -1.52 -2.75 32.37
C LYS A 208 -2.55 -1.97 31.56
N VAL A 209 -2.75 -2.37 30.31
CA VAL A 209 -3.84 -1.87 29.48
C VAL A 209 -4.58 -2.99 28.80
N LYS A 210 -5.88 -2.82 28.66
CA LYS A 210 -6.76 -3.71 27.90
C LYS A 210 -7.62 -2.89 26.95
N LEU A 211 -7.37 -3.04 25.64
CA LEU A 211 -8.10 -2.34 24.59
C LEU A 211 -9.01 -3.31 23.86
N ASN A 212 -10.24 -2.90 23.58
CA ASN A 212 -11.16 -3.64 22.74
C ASN A 212 -11.68 -2.75 21.63
N VAL A 213 -11.75 -3.27 20.41
CA VAL A 213 -12.39 -2.58 19.30
C VAL A 213 -13.91 -2.64 19.48
N PRO A 214 -14.62 -1.48 19.47
CA PRO A 214 -16.08 -1.45 19.64
C PRO A 214 -16.79 -2.21 18.51
N LYS A 215 -17.83 -2.99 18.84
CA LYS A 215 -18.62 -3.75 17.84
C LYS A 215 -19.28 -2.87 16.77
N LYS A 216 -19.54 -1.59 17.07
CA LYS A 216 -20.19 -0.63 16.15
C LYS A 216 -19.22 0.18 15.32
N ILE A 217 -17.92 -0.03 15.47
CA ILE A 217 -16.90 0.72 14.75
C ILE A 217 -17.10 0.61 13.22
N ASN A 218 -16.77 1.67 12.51
CA ASN A 218 -16.78 1.67 11.05
C ASN A 218 -15.51 0.96 10.48
N LEU A 219 -15.38 -0.32 10.84
CA LEU A 219 -14.29 -1.20 10.43
C LEU A 219 -14.89 -2.46 9.80
N ASN A 220 -14.36 -2.89 8.66
CA ASN A 220 -14.84 -4.09 7.97
C ASN A 220 -14.06 -5.32 8.39
N PHE A 221 -14.66 -6.47 8.19
CA PHE A 221 -14.03 -7.78 8.34
C PHE A 221 -13.50 -8.11 9.74
N VAL A 222 -13.56 -7.20 10.70
CA VAL A 222 -13.17 -7.39 12.09
C VAL A 222 -14.40 -7.63 12.93
N GLY A 223 -14.58 -8.87 13.42
CA GLY A 223 -15.66 -9.25 14.34
C GLY A 223 -15.37 -8.89 15.78
N GLY A 224 -14.11 -8.77 16.14
CA GLY A 224 -13.62 -8.38 17.46
C GLY A 224 -12.10 -8.28 17.46
N MET A 225 -11.56 -7.43 18.33
CA MET A 225 -10.12 -7.31 18.58
C MET A 225 -9.89 -6.95 20.01
N THR A 226 -8.94 -7.62 20.64
CA THR A 226 -8.42 -7.32 21.98
C THR A 226 -6.92 -7.12 21.92
N ILE A 227 -6.43 -6.10 22.63
CA ILE A 227 -5.01 -5.85 22.83
C ILE A 227 -4.79 -5.77 24.34
N GLU A 228 -3.87 -6.58 24.85
CA GLU A 228 -3.47 -6.57 26.24
C GLU A 228 -1.97 -6.33 26.33
N GLN A 229 -1.56 -5.27 27.03
CA GLN A 229 -0.17 -4.95 27.26
C GLN A 229 0.11 -4.85 28.74
N THR A 230 1.26 -5.36 29.18
CA THR A 230 1.78 -5.21 30.53
C THR A 230 3.12 -4.51 30.51
N PHE A 231 3.33 -3.67 31.51
CA PHE A 231 4.51 -2.85 31.66
C PHE A 231 5.11 -3.09 33.05
N ASP A 232 6.42 -2.87 33.15
CA ASP A 232 7.16 -2.89 34.41
C ASP A 232 8.06 -1.66 34.49
N ARG A 233 8.66 -1.44 35.64
CA ARG A 233 9.60 -0.34 35.89
C ARG A 233 11.04 -0.86 35.96
N ALA A 234 11.91 -0.27 35.18
CA ALA A 234 13.33 -0.39 35.41
C ALA A 234 13.73 0.28 36.75
N PRO A 235 14.93 -0.02 37.28
CA PRO A 235 15.38 0.56 38.56
C PRO A 235 15.37 2.09 38.61
N ASP A 236 15.57 2.76 37.49
CA ASP A 236 15.53 4.21 37.33
C ASP A 236 14.13 4.81 37.12
N GLY A 237 13.09 3.98 37.14
CA GLY A 237 11.70 4.36 36.91
C GLY A 237 11.27 4.37 35.45
N THR A 238 12.15 4.04 34.50
CA THR A 238 11.81 3.93 33.08
C THR A 238 10.81 2.82 32.84
N ARG A 239 9.85 3.09 31.97
CA ARG A 239 8.81 2.13 31.56
C ARG A 239 9.39 1.11 30.60
N ILE A 240 9.23 -0.16 30.92
CA ILE A 240 9.56 -1.29 30.06
C ILE A 240 8.30 -2.09 29.77
N ILE A 241 8.12 -2.48 28.51
CA ILE A 241 7.04 -3.39 28.11
C ILE A 241 7.51 -4.82 28.35
N THR A 242 6.66 -5.64 28.97
CA THR A 242 6.97 -7.06 29.24
C THR A 242 6.19 -8.01 28.34
N LYS A 243 4.95 -7.62 27.97
CA LYS A 243 4.06 -8.43 27.13
C LYS A 243 3.16 -7.57 26.25
N ASP A 244 2.92 -8.03 25.02
CA ASP A 244 1.92 -7.49 24.09
C ASP A 244 1.18 -8.66 23.42
N ASP A 245 -0.11 -8.79 23.67
CA ASP A 245 -0.97 -9.87 23.19
C ASP A 245 -2.15 -9.28 22.41
N ILE A 246 -2.14 -9.52 21.11
CA ILE A 246 -3.16 -9.03 20.18
C ILE A 246 -3.93 -10.19 19.62
N ASN A 247 -5.25 -10.18 19.82
CA ASN A 247 -6.18 -11.17 19.33
C ASN A 247 -7.19 -10.51 18.40
N VAL A 248 -7.39 -11.07 17.21
CA VAL A 248 -8.33 -10.55 16.21
C VAL A 248 -9.20 -11.67 15.66
N ASP A 249 -10.50 -11.42 15.62
CA ASP A 249 -11.47 -12.25 14.91
C ASP A 249 -11.83 -11.59 13.57
N PHE A 250 -11.47 -12.23 12.47
CA PHE A 250 -11.86 -11.79 11.13
C PHE A 250 -13.13 -12.49 10.67
N LYS A 251 -14.08 -11.73 10.12
CA LYS A 251 -15.33 -12.25 9.58
C LYS A 251 -15.70 -11.55 8.28
N LEU A 252 -15.88 -12.30 7.20
CA LEU A 252 -16.39 -11.75 5.93
C LEU A 252 -17.83 -11.23 6.07
N THR A 253 -18.67 -12.01 6.78
CA THR A 253 -20.04 -11.66 7.10
C THR A 253 -20.31 -11.98 8.58
N GLU A 254 -21.36 -11.41 9.16
CA GLU A 254 -21.74 -11.70 10.57
C GLU A 254 -22.04 -13.18 10.80
N LYS A 255 -22.53 -13.89 9.78
CA LYS A 255 -22.87 -15.33 9.84
C LYS A 255 -21.68 -16.25 9.57
N SER A 256 -20.55 -15.74 9.06
CA SER A 256 -19.38 -16.56 8.79
C SER A 256 -18.66 -16.93 10.10
N LYS A 257 -18.11 -18.13 10.18
CA LYS A 257 -17.28 -18.55 11.31
C LYS A 257 -16.00 -17.71 11.41
N GLY A 258 -15.44 -17.35 10.26
CA GLY A 258 -14.31 -16.45 10.14
C GLY A 258 -12.97 -17.07 10.51
N MET A 259 -11.98 -16.22 10.71
CA MET A 259 -10.62 -16.61 11.08
C MET A 259 -10.20 -15.93 12.37
N TYR A 260 -9.43 -16.64 13.16
CA TYR A 260 -8.75 -16.13 14.34
C TYR A 260 -7.29 -15.84 14.01
N ALA A 261 -6.79 -14.72 14.53
CA ALA A 261 -5.38 -14.42 14.46
C ALA A 261 -4.90 -13.90 15.82
N ARG A 262 -3.73 -14.35 16.27
CA ARG A 262 -3.09 -13.90 17.51
C ARG A 262 -1.65 -13.57 17.24
N ARG A 263 -1.18 -12.44 17.77
CA ARG A 263 0.23 -12.10 17.91
C ARG A 263 0.56 -11.93 19.38
N LEU A 264 1.47 -12.74 19.88
CA LEU A 264 2.01 -12.64 21.22
C LEU A 264 3.46 -12.22 21.13
N ASN A 265 3.81 -11.10 21.78
CA ASN A 265 5.19 -10.67 22.02
C ASN A 265 5.50 -10.75 23.50
N ILE A 266 6.64 -11.32 23.81
CA ILE A 266 7.25 -11.31 25.14
C ILE A 266 8.58 -10.58 25.02
N TYR A 267 8.84 -9.67 25.94
CA TYR A 267 10.02 -8.83 25.95
C TYR A 267 10.86 -9.13 27.17
N SER A 268 12.18 -9.28 26.96
CA SER A 268 13.14 -9.64 28.01
C SER A 268 14.47 -8.93 27.80
N ASN A 269 15.40 -9.07 28.75
CA ASN A 269 16.79 -8.60 28.65
C ASN A 269 16.90 -7.13 28.26
N GLN A 270 16.04 -6.28 28.84
CA GLN A 270 16.01 -4.86 28.55
C GLN A 270 17.22 -4.17 29.22
N ALA A 271 17.94 -3.35 28.44
CA ALA A 271 19.11 -2.61 28.90
C ALA A 271 19.19 -1.24 28.23
N PHE A 272 19.77 -0.27 28.92
CA PHE A 272 19.92 1.10 28.45
C PHE A 272 21.37 1.45 28.09
N GLU A 273 22.21 0.45 27.95
CA GLU A 273 23.60 0.54 27.55
C GLU A 273 23.71 0.37 26.02
N GLY A 274 24.85 0.87 25.49
CA GLY A 274 25.16 0.67 24.06
C GLY A 274 25.33 -0.81 23.72
N PRO A 275 25.18 -1.18 22.44
CA PRO A 275 25.42 -2.55 22.01
C PRO A 275 26.89 -2.95 22.15
N ASP A 276 27.16 -4.23 22.42
CA ASP A 276 28.51 -4.78 22.50
C ASP A 276 29.29 -4.59 21.17
N ASP A 277 28.61 -4.67 20.04
CA ASP A 277 29.12 -4.34 18.71
C ASP A 277 28.40 -3.12 18.11
N PRO A 278 29.00 -1.91 18.14
CA PRO A 278 28.44 -0.70 17.57
C PRO A 278 28.17 -0.78 16.06
N LYS A 279 28.81 -1.71 15.33
CA LYS A 279 28.66 -1.91 13.90
C LYS A 279 27.23 -2.29 13.51
N VAL A 280 26.40 -2.77 14.45
CA VAL A 280 24.98 -3.03 14.20
C VAL A 280 24.26 -1.80 13.64
N PHE A 281 24.69 -0.58 14.02
CA PHE A 281 24.10 0.67 13.52
C PHE A 281 24.66 1.11 12.16
N GLU A 282 25.78 0.54 11.71
CA GLU A 282 26.39 0.84 10.39
C GLU A 282 25.70 0.07 9.26
N GLU A 283 25.04 -1.04 9.57
CA GLU A 283 24.27 -1.80 8.59
C GLU A 283 23.22 -0.92 7.92
N SER A 284 23.11 -1.00 6.59
CA SER A 284 22.13 -0.21 5.84
C SER A 284 20.71 -0.69 6.08
N ALA A 285 20.50 -2.01 6.22
CA ALA A 285 19.19 -2.60 6.43
C ALA A 285 18.67 -2.35 7.86
N PRO A 286 17.40 -1.98 8.05
CA PRO A 286 16.79 -1.83 9.37
C PRO A 286 16.57 -3.18 10.07
N ILE A 287 16.43 -4.26 9.30
CA ILE A 287 16.26 -5.63 9.81
C ILE A 287 17.37 -6.50 9.22
N ILE A 288 18.14 -7.10 10.09
CA ILE A 288 19.27 -7.97 9.77
C ILE A 288 18.86 -9.40 10.05
N ILE A 289 18.88 -10.27 9.03
CA ILE A 289 18.49 -11.68 9.16
C ILE A 289 19.67 -12.56 8.69
N PRO A 290 20.52 -13.01 9.60
CA PRO A 290 21.59 -13.96 9.28
C PRO A 290 21.03 -15.26 8.76
N MET A 291 21.77 -15.98 7.91
CA MET A 291 21.34 -17.27 7.37
C MET A 291 21.11 -18.34 8.44
N GLU A 292 21.85 -18.27 9.54
CA GLU A 292 21.73 -19.15 10.70
C GLU A 292 20.38 -19.00 11.41
N ALA A 293 19.75 -17.83 11.31
CA ALA A 293 18.44 -17.56 11.91
C ALA A 293 17.33 -18.51 11.40
N TYR A 294 17.48 -19.01 10.17
CA TYR A 294 16.53 -19.94 9.54
C TYR A 294 16.82 -21.42 9.87
N ARG A 295 17.97 -21.72 10.51
CA ARG A 295 18.48 -23.09 10.69
C ARG A 295 18.70 -23.48 12.14
N ARG A 296 18.09 -22.76 13.09
CA ARG A 296 18.20 -23.07 14.52
C ARG A 296 17.62 -24.45 14.83
N SER A 297 18.31 -25.17 15.74
CA SER A 297 17.89 -26.51 16.19
C SER A 297 16.60 -26.50 17.01
N ALA A 298 15.98 -27.64 17.19
CA ALA A 298 14.83 -27.79 18.08
C ALA A 298 15.16 -27.42 19.51
N ASP A 299 16.33 -27.84 20.01
CA ASP A 299 16.82 -27.53 21.36
C ASP A 299 16.93 -26.02 21.61
N PHE A 300 17.45 -25.27 20.61
CA PHE A 300 17.49 -23.79 20.68
C PHE A 300 16.09 -23.21 20.94
N TRP A 301 15.07 -23.71 20.22
CA TRP A 301 13.70 -23.23 20.37
C TRP A 301 13.08 -23.64 21.72
N GLU A 302 13.43 -24.80 22.28
CA GLU A 302 12.96 -25.24 23.61
C GLU A 302 13.55 -24.35 24.71
N GLU A 303 14.84 -24.05 24.63
CA GLU A 303 15.56 -23.24 25.61
C GLU A 303 15.12 -21.77 25.60
N ASN A 304 14.80 -21.22 24.41
CA ASN A 304 14.53 -19.79 24.24
C ASN A 304 13.05 -19.45 24.09
N ARG A 305 12.14 -20.42 24.18
CA ARG A 305 10.70 -20.18 24.14
C ARG A 305 10.18 -19.82 25.53
N PRO A 306 9.53 -18.63 25.69
CA PRO A 306 8.90 -18.26 26.95
C PRO A 306 7.77 -19.24 27.34
N THR A 307 7.61 -19.48 28.65
CA THR A 307 6.56 -20.38 29.18
C THR A 307 5.16 -19.91 28.79
N GLU A 308 4.93 -18.61 28.72
CA GLU A 308 3.64 -17.99 28.33
C GLU A 308 3.27 -18.22 26.86
N ALA A 309 4.23 -18.61 26.03
CA ALA A 309 3.96 -18.99 24.63
C ALA A 309 3.26 -20.34 24.50
N GLY A 310 3.15 -21.10 25.59
CA GLY A 310 2.51 -22.41 25.69
C GLY A 310 3.34 -23.53 25.05
N THR A 311 3.22 -24.72 25.61
CA THR A 311 3.79 -25.95 25.02
C THR A 311 2.86 -26.44 23.91
N ARG A 312 3.30 -26.32 22.67
CA ARG A 312 2.58 -26.90 21.53
C ARG A 312 3.33 -28.09 20.97
N LYS A 313 2.60 -29.12 20.60
CA LYS A 313 3.17 -30.21 19.80
C LYS A 313 3.69 -29.59 18.51
N GLN A 314 5.01 -29.50 18.37
CA GLN A 314 5.68 -29.06 17.14
C GLN A 314 5.18 -29.91 15.95
N ASN A 315 5.06 -29.29 14.78
CA ASN A 315 4.73 -29.88 13.48
C ASN A 315 3.23 -30.17 13.18
N ASN A 316 2.28 -29.75 14.03
CA ASN A 316 0.86 -29.96 13.69
C ASN A 316 0.44 -29.22 12.41
N VAL A 317 0.92 -28.01 12.21
CA VAL A 317 0.54 -27.19 11.04
C VAL A 317 1.22 -27.67 9.76
N GLU A 318 2.49 -28.09 9.81
CA GLU A 318 3.20 -28.66 8.65
C GLU A 318 2.55 -29.97 8.21
N LEU A 319 2.25 -30.88 9.17
CA LEU A 319 1.58 -32.13 8.89
C LEU A 319 0.16 -31.91 8.35
N LEU A 320 -0.57 -30.94 8.92
CA LEU A 320 -1.89 -30.55 8.43
C LEU A 320 -1.81 -30.11 6.96
N MET A 321 -0.87 -29.26 6.60
CA MET A 321 -0.70 -28.76 5.23
C MET A 321 -0.29 -29.88 4.26
N ALA A 322 0.56 -30.80 4.68
CA ALA A 322 0.93 -31.98 3.88
C ALA A 322 -0.31 -32.84 3.59
N LYS A 323 -1.15 -33.10 4.59
CA LYS A 323 -2.41 -33.82 4.43
C LYS A 323 -3.42 -33.04 3.56
N LEU A 324 -3.57 -31.75 3.74
CA LEU A 324 -4.46 -30.90 2.93
C LEU A 324 -4.06 -30.90 1.45
N ARG A 325 -2.78 -30.73 1.15
CA ARG A 325 -2.27 -30.74 -0.23
C ARG A 325 -2.42 -32.08 -0.93
N SER A 326 -2.59 -33.18 -0.19
CA SER A 326 -2.93 -34.49 -0.77
C SER A 326 -4.38 -34.58 -1.25
N VAL A 327 -5.26 -33.66 -0.85
CA VAL A 327 -6.67 -33.62 -1.26
C VAL A 327 -6.82 -32.83 -2.55
N PRO A 328 -7.25 -33.44 -3.69
CA PRO A 328 -7.26 -32.79 -5.01
C PRO A 328 -8.05 -31.48 -5.06
N ILE A 329 -9.20 -31.40 -4.38
CA ILE A 329 -10.04 -30.19 -4.36
C ILE A 329 -9.35 -29.02 -3.65
N PHE A 330 -8.59 -29.29 -2.59
CA PHE A 330 -7.81 -28.27 -1.89
C PHE A 330 -6.72 -27.69 -2.82
N TYR A 331 -6.00 -28.58 -3.50
CA TYR A 331 -4.98 -28.20 -4.46
C TYR A 331 -5.52 -27.33 -5.61
N VAL A 332 -6.68 -27.70 -6.16
CA VAL A 332 -7.33 -26.89 -7.22
C VAL A 332 -7.76 -25.53 -6.68
N THR A 333 -8.35 -25.50 -5.48
CA THR A 333 -8.77 -24.23 -4.84
C THR A 333 -7.57 -23.33 -4.58
N GLU A 334 -6.47 -23.86 -4.05
CA GLU A 334 -5.21 -23.15 -3.83
C GLU A 334 -4.70 -22.50 -5.13
N LYS A 335 -4.70 -23.26 -6.23
CA LYS A 335 -4.32 -22.73 -7.55
C LYS A 335 -5.24 -21.62 -8.05
N VAL A 336 -6.54 -21.80 -7.96
CA VAL A 336 -7.51 -20.79 -8.40
C VAL A 336 -7.34 -19.51 -7.58
N VAL A 337 -7.22 -19.62 -6.27
CA VAL A 337 -6.97 -18.46 -5.39
C VAL A 337 -5.65 -17.77 -5.74
N SER A 338 -4.58 -18.55 -5.95
CA SER A 338 -3.28 -17.99 -6.37
C SER A 338 -3.37 -17.23 -7.70
N ILE A 339 -4.08 -17.77 -8.71
CA ILE A 339 -4.28 -17.07 -9.98
C ILE A 339 -5.10 -15.79 -9.79
N LEU A 340 -6.16 -15.83 -8.98
CA LEU A 340 -7.01 -14.65 -8.74
C LEU A 340 -6.27 -13.54 -7.96
N THR A 341 -5.36 -13.91 -7.07
CA THR A 341 -4.60 -12.95 -6.25
C THR A 341 -3.35 -12.45 -6.94
N SER A 342 -2.56 -13.32 -7.59
CA SER A 342 -1.32 -12.96 -8.26
C SER A 342 -1.53 -12.47 -9.69
N GLY A 343 -2.58 -12.94 -10.35
CA GLY A 343 -2.80 -12.75 -11.79
C GLY A 343 -1.91 -13.65 -12.67
N TYR A 344 -1.15 -14.61 -12.11
CA TYR A 344 -0.20 -15.45 -12.85
C TYR A 344 -0.48 -16.93 -12.68
N ILE A 345 -0.17 -17.70 -13.72
CA ILE A 345 -0.25 -19.16 -13.73
C ILE A 345 1.16 -19.73 -13.59
N ALA A 346 1.41 -20.37 -12.47
CA ALA A 346 2.66 -21.06 -12.22
C ALA A 346 2.81 -22.32 -13.09
N THR A 347 3.99 -22.53 -13.66
CA THR A 347 4.29 -23.73 -14.49
C THR A 347 4.63 -24.96 -13.66
N ASN A 348 4.94 -24.80 -12.38
CA ASN A 348 5.20 -25.90 -11.45
C ASN A 348 4.00 -26.16 -10.54
N LYS A 349 3.84 -27.41 -10.07
CA LYS A 349 2.80 -27.79 -9.10
C LYS A 349 2.96 -27.04 -7.78
N ILE A 350 4.18 -26.79 -7.36
CA ILE A 350 4.53 -25.97 -6.20
C ILE A 350 4.89 -24.57 -6.73
N PRO A 351 4.07 -23.53 -6.53
CA PRO A 351 4.29 -22.20 -7.07
C PRO A 351 5.68 -21.63 -6.72
N ALA A 352 6.16 -21.89 -5.51
CA ALA A 352 7.48 -21.48 -5.05
C ALA A 352 8.66 -22.04 -5.86
N LYS A 353 8.48 -23.18 -6.53
CA LYS A 353 9.48 -23.83 -7.39
C LYS A 353 9.27 -23.54 -8.88
N SER A 354 8.28 -22.73 -9.23
CA SER A 354 8.02 -22.37 -10.61
C SER A 354 9.14 -21.45 -11.13
N LYS A 355 9.81 -21.84 -12.18
CA LYS A 355 10.87 -21.04 -12.80
C LYS A 355 10.32 -19.99 -13.76
N PHE A 356 9.13 -20.23 -14.31
CA PHE A 356 8.43 -19.35 -15.22
C PHE A 356 6.94 -19.34 -14.89
N GLU A 357 6.28 -18.20 -15.11
CA GLU A 357 4.86 -18.02 -14.88
C GLU A 357 4.22 -17.23 -16.01
N PHE A 358 3.07 -17.71 -16.50
CA PHE A 358 2.27 -17.03 -17.51
C PHE A 358 1.41 -15.95 -16.88
N GLY A 359 1.35 -14.76 -17.50
CA GLY A 359 0.52 -13.66 -17.01
C GLY A 359 1.07 -12.28 -17.39
N PRO A 360 0.47 -11.20 -16.87
CA PRO A 360 -0.74 -11.20 -16.03
C PRO A 360 -2.02 -11.51 -16.83
N MET A 361 -2.87 -12.37 -16.28
CA MET A 361 -4.06 -12.92 -16.96
C MET A 361 -5.08 -11.86 -17.37
N ASN A 362 -5.21 -10.80 -16.57
CA ASN A 362 -6.14 -9.70 -16.85
C ASN A 362 -5.76 -8.85 -18.07
N THR A 363 -4.62 -9.14 -18.70
CA THR A 363 -4.15 -8.46 -19.92
C THR A 363 -4.25 -9.33 -21.17
N TYR A 364 -4.70 -10.57 -21.05
CA TYR A 364 -4.73 -11.52 -22.17
C TYR A 364 -5.75 -11.15 -23.23
N ILE A 365 -6.86 -10.54 -22.80
CA ILE A 365 -7.90 -10.03 -23.68
C ILE A 365 -8.20 -8.59 -23.28
N SER A 366 -8.05 -7.68 -24.22
CA SER A 366 -8.37 -6.26 -24.05
C SER A 366 -8.86 -5.68 -25.37
N GLY A 367 -8.98 -4.36 -25.48
CA GLY A 367 -9.36 -3.75 -26.75
C GLY A 367 -9.30 -2.23 -26.70
N ASN A 368 -9.10 -1.64 -27.88
CA ASN A 368 -9.13 -0.21 -28.10
C ASN A 368 -9.60 0.13 -29.51
N ALA A 369 -9.82 1.40 -29.79
CA ALA A 369 -10.40 1.84 -31.07
C ALA A 369 -9.48 1.57 -32.29
N ILE A 370 -8.18 1.44 -32.08
CA ILE A 370 -7.18 1.21 -33.16
C ILE A 370 -7.00 -0.29 -33.42
N GLU A 371 -6.79 -1.08 -32.38
CA GLU A 371 -6.50 -2.52 -32.50
C GLU A 371 -7.76 -3.39 -32.65
N GLY A 372 -8.92 -2.87 -32.24
CA GLY A 372 -10.11 -3.69 -32.06
C GLY A 372 -9.99 -4.59 -30.84
N ALA A 373 -10.27 -5.86 -30.95
CA ALA A 373 -9.93 -6.85 -29.94
C ALA A 373 -8.42 -7.12 -29.96
N ARG A 374 -7.80 -7.07 -28.79
CA ARG A 374 -6.37 -7.33 -28.59
C ARG A 374 -6.21 -8.63 -27.80
N PHE A 375 -5.47 -9.55 -28.36
CA PHE A 375 -5.08 -10.80 -27.73
C PHE A 375 -3.60 -10.73 -27.36
N ARG A 376 -3.29 -11.05 -26.12
CA ARG A 376 -1.93 -10.99 -25.58
C ARG A 376 -1.60 -12.30 -24.88
N VAL A 377 -0.37 -12.75 -25.02
CA VAL A 377 0.21 -13.84 -24.23
C VAL A 377 1.60 -13.42 -23.77
N GLY A 378 1.90 -13.66 -22.52
CA GLY A 378 3.19 -13.27 -21.94
C GLY A 378 3.47 -13.98 -20.62
N GLY A 379 4.62 -13.68 -20.05
CA GLY A 379 5.03 -14.23 -18.79
C GLY A 379 6.37 -13.71 -18.30
N THR A 380 6.78 -14.20 -17.15
CA THR A 380 8.01 -13.76 -16.49
C THR A 380 8.72 -14.92 -15.80
N THR A 381 10.03 -14.85 -15.71
CA THR A 381 10.82 -15.74 -14.86
C THR A 381 10.70 -15.31 -13.40
N THR A 382 10.94 -16.25 -12.50
CA THR A 382 10.82 -16.05 -11.05
C THR A 382 12.16 -16.15 -10.35
N THR A 383 12.18 -15.92 -9.04
CA THR A 383 13.37 -16.11 -8.19
C THR A 383 13.81 -17.58 -8.09
N ALA A 384 12.94 -18.54 -8.46
CA ALA A 384 13.31 -19.96 -8.60
C ALA A 384 14.11 -20.25 -9.88
N PHE A 385 14.02 -19.38 -10.90
CA PHE A 385 14.89 -19.44 -12.09
C PHE A 385 16.26 -18.84 -11.75
N SER A 386 16.27 -17.61 -11.27
CA SER A 386 17.48 -16.90 -10.82
C SER A 386 17.10 -15.84 -9.80
N LYS A 387 17.94 -15.66 -8.77
CA LYS A 387 17.77 -14.57 -7.79
C LYS A 387 18.16 -13.21 -8.33
N ARG A 388 18.91 -13.17 -9.46
CA ARG A 388 19.47 -11.94 -10.03
C ARG A 388 19.08 -11.68 -11.46
N LEU A 389 18.85 -12.71 -12.28
CA LEU A 389 18.49 -12.56 -13.70
C LEU A 389 17.01 -12.82 -13.89
N PHE A 390 16.32 -11.84 -14.47
CA PHE A 390 14.90 -11.90 -14.76
C PHE A 390 14.64 -11.62 -16.23
N LEU A 391 13.77 -12.45 -16.82
CA LEU A 391 13.27 -12.30 -18.18
C LEU A 391 11.76 -12.10 -18.11
N ASP A 392 11.26 -11.13 -18.85
CA ASP A 392 9.82 -10.82 -18.92
C ASP A 392 9.48 -10.48 -20.37
N GLY A 393 8.26 -10.75 -20.81
CA GLY A 393 7.87 -10.35 -22.15
C GLY A 393 6.49 -10.83 -22.55
N TYR A 394 6.03 -10.30 -23.70
CA TYR A 394 4.78 -10.71 -24.29
C TYR A 394 4.76 -10.55 -25.81
N LEU A 395 3.80 -11.25 -26.43
CA LEU A 395 3.34 -11.04 -27.79
C LEU A 395 1.86 -10.64 -27.75
N ALA A 396 1.46 -9.68 -28.60
CA ALA A 396 0.07 -9.26 -28.70
C ALA A 396 -0.31 -9.02 -30.16
N TYR A 397 -1.59 -9.27 -30.49
CA TYR A 397 -2.13 -9.11 -31.82
C TYR A 397 -3.48 -8.41 -31.77
N GLY A 398 -3.66 -7.38 -32.59
CA GLY A 398 -4.92 -6.64 -32.73
C GLY A 398 -5.73 -7.15 -33.92
N SER A 399 -7.01 -7.35 -33.72
CA SER A 399 -7.91 -7.89 -34.76
C SER A 399 -8.18 -6.91 -35.90
N LYS A 400 -8.18 -5.60 -35.63
CA LYS A 400 -8.49 -4.53 -36.59
C LYS A 400 -7.25 -4.06 -37.32
N ASP A 401 -6.16 -3.74 -36.62
CA ASP A 401 -4.94 -3.24 -37.20
C ASP A 401 -4.03 -4.36 -37.77
N ARG A 402 -4.32 -5.62 -37.40
CA ARG A 402 -3.63 -6.83 -37.86
C ARG A 402 -2.10 -6.79 -37.68
N LYS A 403 -1.63 -6.06 -36.66
CA LYS A 403 -0.21 -5.94 -36.35
C LYS A 403 0.17 -6.79 -35.15
N LEU A 404 1.35 -7.39 -35.22
CA LEU A 404 1.99 -8.04 -34.08
C LEU A 404 2.74 -7.00 -33.26
N LYS A 405 2.50 -6.98 -31.96
CA LYS A 405 3.20 -6.18 -30.96
C LYS A 405 3.97 -7.11 -30.04
N TYR A 406 5.04 -6.61 -29.48
CA TYR A 406 5.90 -7.40 -28.58
C TYR A 406 6.60 -6.51 -27.58
N ASP A 407 6.99 -7.13 -26.48
CA ASP A 407 7.84 -6.57 -25.45
C ASP A 407 8.77 -7.67 -24.95
N GLY A 408 10.03 -7.33 -24.76
CA GLY A 408 11.05 -8.22 -24.20
C GLY A 408 11.92 -7.46 -23.23
N ILE A 409 12.03 -7.97 -22.01
CA ILE A 409 12.78 -7.36 -20.91
C ILE A 409 13.81 -8.36 -20.41
N VAL A 410 15.04 -7.87 -20.23
CA VAL A 410 16.11 -8.55 -19.52
C VAL A 410 16.55 -7.63 -18.38
N GLU A 411 16.45 -8.10 -17.14
CA GLU A 411 16.85 -7.33 -15.96
C GLU A 411 17.84 -8.13 -15.12
N TYR A 412 18.98 -7.51 -14.80
CA TYR A 412 19.95 -8.06 -13.85
C TYR A 412 19.93 -7.25 -12.57
N SER A 413 19.64 -7.91 -11.46
CA SER A 413 19.70 -7.33 -10.11
C SER A 413 21.10 -7.55 -9.51
N PHE A 414 21.71 -6.47 -9.02
CA PHE A 414 23.00 -6.54 -8.30
C PHE A 414 22.88 -7.12 -6.90
N ILE A 415 21.64 -7.26 -6.40
CA ILE A 415 21.31 -7.86 -5.09
C ILE A 415 20.37 -9.05 -5.28
N ASP A 416 20.51 -10.06 -4.43
CA ASP A 416 19.66 -11.24 -4.46
C ASP A 416 18.23 -10.88 -4.10
N LYS A 417 17.27 -11.28 -4.94
CA LYS A 417 15.85 -11.16 -4.68
C LYS A 417 15.29 -12.42 -4.03
N LYS A 418 14.39 -12.25 -3.06
CA LYS A 418 13.75 -13.35 -2.34
C LYS A 418 12.46 -13.79 -3.03
N ASP A 419 11.56 -12.83 -3.29
CA ASP A 419 10.21 -13.07 -3.77
C ASP A 419 9.98 -12.54 -5.19
N TYR A 420 10.33 -11.26 -5.47
CA TYR A 420 10.00 -10.61 -6.74
C TYR A 420 11.15 -9.80 -7.33
N ARG A 421 11.12 -9.63 -8.64
CA ARG A 421 12.04 -8.77 -9.38
C ARG A 421 12.11 -7.34 -8.81
N LYS A 422 10.94 -6.73 -8.55
CA LYS A 422 10.80 -5.35 -8.05
C LYS A 422 10.84 -5.22 -6.51
N GLU A 423 11.25 -6.28 -5.80
CA GLU A 423 11.38 -6.25 -4.35
C GLU A 423 12.36 -5.15 -3.90
N PHE A 424 11.97 -4.44 -2.82
CA PHE A 424 12.80 -3.38 -2.24
C PHE A 424 14.00 -3.95 -1.45
N PRO A 425 15.17 -3.30 -1.52
CA PRO A 425 15.52 -2.20 -2.40
C PRO A 425 15.80 -2.68 -3.84
N VAL A 426 15.49 -1.87 -4.85
CA VAL A 426 15.91 -2.16 -6.21
C VAL A 426 17.34 -1.68 -6.42
N HIS A 427 18.17 -2.52 -7.00
CA HIS A 427 19.47 -2.17 -7.54
C HIS A 427 19.70 -3.04 -8.78
N SER A 428 19.39 -2.49 -9.95
CA SER A 428 19.35 -3.28 -11.18
C SER A 428 19.74 -2.48 -12.41
N ILE A 429 20.12 -3.22 -13.45
CA ILE A 429 20.21 -2.75 -14.83
C ILE A 429 19.19 -3.55 -15.65
N ARG A 430 18.40 -2.86 -16.46
CA ARG A 430 17.29 -3.41 -17.23
C ARG A 430 17.38 -2.95 -18.67
N PHE A 431 17.29 -3.89 -19.59
CA PHE A 431 17.12 -3.63 -21.01
C PHE A 431 15.72 -4.04 -21.45
N GLU A 432 15.06 -3.18 -22.23
CA GLU A 432 13.75 -3.43 -22.81
C GLU A 432 13.74 -3.14 -24.29
N TYR A 433 13.10 -4.01 -25.06
CA TYR A 433 12.80 -3.79 -26.46
C TYR A 433 11.31 -3.98 -26.70
N LEU A 434 10.64 -2.86 -27.01
CA LEU A 434 9.18 -2.77 -27.13
C LEU A 434 8.78 -2.34 -28.54
N TYR A 435 7.73 -2.96 -29.07
CA TYR A 435 6.92 -2.40 -30.16
C TYR A 435 5.45 -2.53 -29.80
N ASP A 436 4.79 -1.41 -29.50
CA ASP A 436 3.40 -1.44 -29.05
C ASP A 436 2.69 -0.09 -29.30
N ILE A 437 1.39 -0.02 -29.02
CA ILE A 437 0.61 1.21 -29.01
C ILE A 437 0.98 2.07 -27.80
N ASN A 438 1.23 3.35 -28.05
CA ASN A 438 1.38 4.40 -27.06
C ASN A 438 0.12 5.27 -27.02
N GLN A 439 -0.56 5.33 -25.88
CA GLN A 439 -1.77 6.12 -25.66
C GLN A 439 -1.37 7.53 -25.18
N LEU A 440 -1.41 8.52 -26.07
CA LEU A 440 -0.98 9.87 -25.78
C LEU A 440 -1.91 10.56 -24.75
N GLY A 441 -1.31 11.18 -23.73
CA GLY A 441 -2.06 11.83 -22.65
C GLY A 441 -2.82 10.87 -21.73
N GLN A 442 -2.42 9.61 -21.64
CA GLN A 442 -2.95 8.60 -20.72
C GLN A 442 -1.81 7.83 -20.05
N GLN A 443 -1.78 7.83 -18.73
CA GLN A 443 -0.80 7.09 -17.93
C GLN A 443 -1.51 6.28 -16.86
N TYR A 444 -1.02 5.08 -16.59
CA TYR A 444 -1.58 4.15 -15.63
C TYR A 444 -0.55 3.82 -14.54
N MET A 445 -0.82 4.25 -13.29
CA MET A 445 0.15 4.12 -12.19
C MET A 445 0.20 2.70 -11.59
N TYR A 446 -0.97 2.11 -11.32
CA TYR A 446 -1.09 0.85 -10.57
C TYR A 446 -1.84 -0.24 -11.35
N THR A 447 -1.85 -0.13 -12.66
CA THR A 447 -2.45 -1.12 -13.55
C THR A 447 -1.76 -1.12 -14.90
N ASN A 448 -1.95 -2.16 -15.68
CA ASN A 448 -1.45 -2.22 -17.05
C ASN A 448 -2.47 -1.58 -18.00
N LYS A 449 -2.02 -0.90 -19.05
CA LYS A 449 -2.89 -0.32 -20.10
C LYS A 449 -3.79 -1.37 -20.78
N ASP A 450 -3.32 -2.62 -20.85
CA ASP A 450 -4.03 -3.75 -21.45
C ASP A 450 -4.98 -4.45 -20.47
N ASN A 451 -5.18 -3.92 -19.26
CA ASN A 451 -6.12 -4.50 -18.31
C ASN A 451 -7.54 -4.50 -18.91
N MET A 452 -8.16 -5.68 -18.99
CA MET A 452 -9.48 -5.88 -19.59
C MET A 452 -10.56 -4.93 -19.04
N PHE A 453 -10.48 -4.55 -17.77
CA PHE A 453 -11.43 -3.61 -17.15
C PHE A 453 -11.26 -2.17 -17.64
N LEU A 454 -10.09 -1.79 -18.19
CA LEU A 454 -9.85 -0.49 -18.80
C LEU A 454 -10.34 -0.41 -20.25
N ALA A 455 -10.73 -1.53 -20.86
CA ALA A 455 -11.31 -1.54 -22.19
C ALA A 455 -12.69 -0.84 -22.24
N LEU A 456 -13.39 -0.78 -21.09
CA LEU A 456 -14.62 -0.01 -20.94
C LEU A 456 -14.28 1.48 -20.81
N LYS A 457 -14.34 2.20 -21.92
CA LYS A 457 -14.04 3.63 -21.99
C LYS A 457 -15.32 4.45 -22.20
N ARG A 458 -15.33 5.67 -21.66
CA ARG A 458 -16.45 6.63 -21.80
C ARG A 458 -16.58 7.20 -23.21
N GLN A 459 -15.48 7.15 -23.98
CA GLN A 459 -15.43 7.59 -25.38
C GLN A 459 -14.41 6.78 -26.17
N LYS A 460 -14.51 6.82 -27.51
CA LYS A 460 -13.53 6.19 -28.39
C LYS A 460 -12.17 6.86 -28.22
N ASP A 461 -11.16 6.05 -27.90
CA ASP A 461 -9.79 6.49 -27.78
C ASP A 461 -9.04 6.18 -29.09
N THR A 462 -8.86 7.23 -29.88
CA THR A 462 -8.15 7.16 -31.16
C THR A 462 -6.80 7.87 -31.13
N ARG A 463 -6.48 8.59 -30.02
CA ARG A 463 -5.28 9.39 -29.91
C ARG A 463 -4.12 8.57 -29.37
N ALA A 464 -3.58 7.75 -30.23
CA ALA A 464 -2.47 6.88 -29.94
C ALA A 464 -1.56 6.76 -31.17
N THR A 465 -0.33 6.39 -30.91
CA THR A 465 0.73 6.16 -31.87
C THR A 465 1.25 4.72 -31.74
N TYR A 466 2.07 4.24 -32.69
CA TYR A 466 2.88 3.05 -32.46
C TYR A 466 4.27 3.48 -32.02
N LEU A 467 4.77 2.88 -30.96
CA LEU A 467 6.06 3.16 -30.36
C LEU A 467 6.97 1.94 -30.50
N ARG A 468 8.12 2.11 -31.13
CA ARG A 468 9.26 1.18 -31.03
C ARG A 468 10.27 1.80 -30.09
N ASN A 469 10.56 1.16 -28.99
CA ASN A 469 11.45 1.66 -27.94
C ASN A 469 12.55 0.65 -27.62
N MET A 470 13.77 1.12 -27.54
CA MET A 470 14.90 0.43 -26.92
C MET A 470 15.29 1.24 -25.68
N GLU A 471 15.25 0.62 -24.54
CA GLU A 471 15.50 1.29 -23.26
C GLU A 471 16.53 0.52 -22.44
N LEU A 472 17.53 1.24 -21.93
CA LEU A 472 18.45 0.75 -20.91
C LEU A 472 18.29 1.59 -19.67
N THR A 473 17.86 0.96 -18.58
CA THR A 473 17.60 1.61 -17.29
C THR A 473 18.58 1.10 -16.24
N TYR A 474 19.31 1.98 -15.59
CA TYR A 474 19.99 1.72 -14.32
C TYR A 474 19.16 2.38 -13.21
N TYR A 475 18.89 1.66 -12.10
CA TYR A 475 18.13 2.19 -10.98
C TYR A 475 18.64 1.63 -9.66
N ARG A 476 18.78 2.50 -8.63
CA ARG A 476 19.22 2.13 -7.30
C ARG A 476 18.41 2.82 -6.22
N GLU A 477 17.94 2.02 -5.28
CA GLU A 477 17.25 2.45 -4.05
C GLU A 477 18.10 2.20 -2.83
N HIS A 478 17.93 3.04 -1.81
CA HIS A 478 18.60 2.94 -0.53
C HIS A 478 17.58 2.92 0.61
N TYR A 479 17.91 2.26 1.71
CA TYR A 479 17.07 2.18 2.90
C TYR A 479 16.79 3.52 3.56
N ASN A 480 17.65 4.52 3.37
CA ASN A 480 17.47 5.89 3.89
C ASN A 480 16.46 6.72 3.09
N GLY A 481 15.81 6.13 2.07
CA GLY A 481 14.80 6.76 1.26
C GLY A 481 15.31 7.44 -0.03
N TRP A 482 16.60 7.50 -0.27
CA TRP A 482 17.15 7.96 -1.54
C TRP A 482 17.02 6.90 -2.62
N ALA A 483 16.63 7.33 -3.81
CA ALA A 483 16.69 6.52 -5.02
C ALA A 483 17.11 7.39 -6.21
N TYR A 484 17.88 6.81 -7.11
CA TYR A 484 18.29 7.47 -8.34
C TYR A 484 18.43 6.49 -9.49
N GLY A 485 18.32 7.00 -10.69
CA GLY A 485 18.46 6.19 -11.90
C GLY A 485 18.76 7.04 -13.12
N ALA A 486 19.24 6.35 -14.15
CA ALA A 486 19.44 6.88 -15.47
C ALA A 486 18.77 5.95 -16.47
N VAL A 487 18.06 6.54 -17.42
CA VAL A 487 17.35 5.82 -18.49
C VAL A 487 17.88 6.32 -19.83
N LEU A 488 18.42 5.44 -20.63
CA LEU A 488 18.81 5.70 -22.01
C LEU A 488 17.73 5.13 -22.91
N ARG A 489 17.12 5.95 -23.76
CA ARG A 489 16.11 5.52 -24.73
C ARG A 489 16.51 5.89 -26.15
N ASN A 490 16.27 4.96 -27.07
CA ASN A 490 16.19 5.24 -28.49
C ASN A 490 14.84 4.75 -28.96
N PHE A 491 13.97 5.66 -29.31
CA PHE A 491 12.64 5.30 -29.76
C PHE A 491 12.28 5.91 -31.11
N LYS A 492 11.41 5.22 -31.81
CA LYS A 492 10.77 5.70 -33.03
C LYS A 492 9.25 5.61 -32.84
N GLU A 493 8.59 6.74 -33.01
CA GLU A 493 7.16 6.86 -32.88
C GLU A 493 6.52 7.02 -34.25
N TYR A 494 5.44 6.28 -34.53
CA TYR A 494 4.77 6.25 -35.81
C TYR A 494 3.34 6.76 -35.68
N SER A 495 2.93 7.63 -36.61
CA SER A 495 1.55 8.09 -36.71
C SER A 495 0.56 6.93 -36.96
N THR A 496 -0.64 7.05 -36.41
CA THR A 496 -1.75 6.14 -36.68
C THR A 496 -2.82 6.73 -37.61
N GLY A 497 -2.60 7.94 -38.10
CA GLY A 497 -3.57 8.71 -38.86
C GLY A 497 -4.58 9.48 -38.00
N TYR A 498 -4.84 9.07 -36.76
CA TYR A 498 -5.64 9.83 -35.78
C TYR A 498 -4.77 10.81 -34.98
N ALA A 499 -3.52 10.45 -34.68
CA ALA A 499 -2.49 11.33 -34.17
C ALA A 499 -1.51 11.58 -35.31
N ALA A 500 -1.85 12.55 -36.18
CA ALA A 500 -1.08 12.87 -37.36
C ALA A 500 0.19 13.65 -37.01
N PHE A 501 1.27 13.41 -37.77
CA PHE A 501 2.52 14.17 -37.68
C PHE A 501 2.66 15.08 -38.91
N ASP A 502 1.77 16.10 -39.00
CA ASP A 502 1.77 17.08 -40.06
C ASP A 502 2.86 18.12 -39.76
N ARG A 503 4.05 17.93 -40.33
CA ARG A 503 5.25 18.72 -40.05
C ARG A 503 5.27 20.00 -40.89
N ILE A 504 5.62 21.09 -40.26
CA ILE A 504 5.85 22.40 -40.92
C ILE A 504 7.31 22.41 -41.44
N GLY A 505 7.47 22.60 -42.75
CA GLY A 505 8.77 22.74 -43.43
C GLY A 505 9.31 24.17 -43.36
N PRO A 506 10.54 24.40 -43.90
CA PRO A 506 11.21 25.72 -43.92
C PRO A 506 10.39 26.81 -44.62
N ASP A 507 9.62 26.47 -45.64
CA ASP A 507 8.77 27.36 -46.43
C ASP A 507 7.35 27.47 -45.91
N GLY A 508 7.07 26.97 -44.70
CA GLY A 508 5.73 26.89 -44.13
C GLY A 508 4.82 25.86 -44.78
N GLN A 509 5.34 25.02 -45.70
CA GLN A 509 4.57 23.94 -46.28
C GLN A 509 4.35 22.83 -45.26
N ILE A 510 3.15 22.28 -45.23
CA ILE A 510 2.78 21.18 -44.34
C ILE A 510 3.02 19.84 -45.05
N THR A 511 3.83 19.00 -44.47
CA THR A 511 4.14 17.66 -45.01
C THR A 511 3.76 16.59 -43.97
N ALA A 512 2.95 15.63 -44.40
CA ALA A 512 2.63 14.48 -43.54
C ALA A 512 3.90 13.63 -43.31
N THR A 513 4.24 13.40 -42.06
CA THR A 513 5.39 12.62 -41.64
C THR A 513 4.90 11.34 -40.95
N ASP A 514 5.41 10.18 -41.40
CA ASP A 514 5.00 8.91 -40.83
C ASP A 514 5.55 8.65 -39.43
N SER A 515 6.70 9.21 -39.12
CA SER A 515 7.41 8.93 -37.87
C SER A 515 8.49 9.95 -37.55
N TYR A 516 8.87 10.01 -36.29
CA TYR A 516 10.09 10.67 -35.82
C TYR A 516 10.86 9.77 -34.86
N ARG A 517 12.15 10.05 -34.64
CA ARG A 517 13.04 9.32 -33.77
C ARG A 517 13.62 10.22 -32.70
N MET A 518 13.78 9.69 -31.50
CA MET A 518 14.47 10.35 -30.41
C MET A 518 15.48 9.42 -29.75
N SER A 519 16.59 10.00 -29.33
CA SER A 519 17.58 9.37 -28.47
C SER A 519 17.77 10.25 -27.27
N GLU A 520 17.34 9.80 -26.10
CA GLU A 520 17.28 10.61 -24.89
C GLU A 520 17.91 9.93 -23.68
N VAL A 521 18.36 10.76 -22.76
CA VAL A 521 18.79 10.36 -21.42
C VAL A 521 17.84 11.01 -20.41
N GLU A 522 17.30 10.21 -19.50
CA GLU A 522 16.49 10.71 -18.40
C GLU A 522 17.16 10.39 -17.07
N PHE A 523 17.40 11.38 -16.24
CA PHE A 523 17.85 11.24 -14.87
C PHE A 523 16.65 11.31 -13.92
N LYS A 524 16.57 10.33 -13.01
CA LYS A 524 15.50 10.21 -12.01
C LYS A 524 16.08 10.28 -10.62
N PHE A 525 15.51 11.15 -9.79
CA PHE A 525 15.82 11.26 -8.38
C PHE A 525 14.53 11.18 -7.57
N ARG A 526 14.57 10.41 -6.50
CA ARG A 526 13.46 10.28 -5.57
C ARG A 526 14.00 10.26 -4.15
N PHE A 527 13.33 11.01 -3.26
CA PHE A 527 13.61 11.00 -1.84
C PHE A 527 12.31 10.73 -1.07
N ALA A 528 12.25 9.61 -0.38
CA ALA A 528 11.08 9.11 0.32
C ALA A 528 11.48 8.55 1.70
N PRO A 529 11.85 9.42 2.66
CA PRO A 529 12.33 8.97 3.96
C PRO A 529 11.20 8.28 4.73
N ASN A 530 11.54 7.13 5.35
CA ASN A 530 10.62 6.33 6.17
C ASN A 530 9.34 5.87 5.45
N GLU A 531 9.34 5.83 4.12
CA GLU A 531 8.21 5.33 3.36
C GLU A 531 7.97 3.86 3.67
N LYS A 532 6.69 3.52 3.92
CA LYS A 532 6.23 2.14 3.99
C LYS A 532 5.27 1.90 2.84
N PHE A 533 5.42 0.78 2.19
CA PHE A 533 4.60 0.43 1.04
C PHE A 533 4.17 -1.03 1.09
N TYR A 534 3.05 -1.32 0.47
CA TYR A 534 2.59 -2.66 0.17
C TYR A 534 3.18 -3.09 -1.18
N GLN A 535 3.98 -4.16 -1.16
CA GLN A 535 4.63 -4.68 -2.35
C GLN A 535 3.82 -5.83 -2.93
N THR A 536 3.31 -5.66 -4.13
CA THR A 536 2.86 -6.77 -4.97
C THR A 536 3.95 -7.14 -5.97
N ARG A 537 3.72 -8.16 -6.76
CA ARG A 537 4.65 -8.57 -7.82
C ARG A 537 4.97 -7.41 -8.79
N ASN A 538 3.99 -6.64 -9.18
CA ASN A 538 4.11 -5.64 -10.24
C ASN A 538 4.14 -4.21 -9.73
N TYR A 539 3.52 -3.93 -8.57
CA TYR A 539 3.27 -2.58 -8.08
C TYR A 539 3.62 -2.43 -6.61
N ARG A 540 3.95 -1.21 -6.23
CA ARG A 540 4.08 -0.76 -4.86
C ARG A 540 3.00 0.27 -4.57
N TYR A 541 2.24 0.03 -3.52
CA TYR A 541 1.23 0.97 -3.04
C TYR A 541 1.73 1.60 -1.74
N PRO A 542 1.83 2.93 -1.66
CA PRO A 542 2.28 3.58 -0.44
C PRO A 542 1.26 3.33 0.68
N ILE A 543 1.75 2.89 1.85
CA ILE A 543 0.95 2.71 3.06
C ILE A 543 1.03 3.96 3.91
N THR A 544 2.25 4.47 4.11
CA THR A 544 2.50 5.70 4.83
C THR A 544 3.17 6.72 3.93
N LEU A 545 2.64 7.93 3.96
CA LEU A 545 3.19 9.12 3.33
C LEU A 545 3.35 10.22 4.38
N ASP A 546 3.70 9.81 5.62
CA ASP A 546 3.84 10.72 6.76
C ASP A 546 5.01 11.71 6.56
N ALA A 547 6.09 11.24 5.92
CA ALA A 547 7.13 12.12 5.40
C ALA A 547 6.83 12.49 3.93
N PRO A 548 7.21 13.69 3.48
CA PRO A 548 7.04 14.08 2.09
C PRO A 548 7.93 13.22 1.18
N VAL A 549 7.38 12.87 0.02
CA VAL A 549 8.11 12.21 -1.07
C VAL A 549 8.40 13.26 -2.13
N PHE A 550 9.67 13.43 -2.46
CA PHE A 550 10.15 14.34 -3.50
C PHE A 550 10.59 13.55 -4.72
N THR A 551 10.26 14.05 -5.90
CA THR A 551 10.70 13.50 -7.19
C THR A 551 11.27 14.61 -8.06
N LEU A 552 12.33 14.29 -8.79
CA LEU A 552 12.92 15.15 -9.83
C LEU A 552 13.30 14.25 -11.01
N ASN A 553 12.76 14.58 -12.18
CA ASN A 553 13.12 13.94 -13.43
C ASN A 553 13.64 15.00 -14.39
N HIS A 554 14.76 14.72 -15.04
CA HIS A 554 15.31 15.58 -16.07
C HIS A 554 15.66 14.74 -17.30
N THR A 555 15.05 15.06 -18.43
CA THR A 555 15.26 14.39 -19.72
C THR A 555 16.00 15.32 -20.67
N MET A 556 16.98 14.81 -21.37
CA MET A 556 17.71 15.53 -22.42
C MET A 556 17.95 14.67 -23.65
N ALA A 557 17.90 15.29 -24.80
CA ALA A 557 18.30 14.71 -26.09
C ALA A 557 19.00 15.78 -26.93
N PHE A 558 19.88 15.36 -27.79
CA PHE A 558 20.59 16.24 -28.73
C PHE A 558 20.30 15.80 -30.15
N GLN A 559 19.98 16.74 -31.01
CA GLN A 559 19.68 16.50 -32.42
C GLN A 559 20.84 15.76 -33.08
N ASP A 560 20.53 14.86 -34.02
CA ASP A 560 21.46 14.00 -34.78
C ASP A 560 22.21 12.95 -33.95
N VAL A 561 22.23 13.03 -32.59
CA VAL A 561 22.85 12.00 -31.76
C VAL A 561 22.01 10.72 -31.83
N LEU A 562 22.60 9.61 -32.33
CA LEU A 562 21.93 8.32 -32.55
C LEU A 562 20.59 8.47 -33.32
N GLY A 563 20.54 9.45 -34.25
CA GLY A 563 19.39 9.72 -35.10
C GLY A 563 18.25 10.44 -34.42
N SER A 564 18.49 11.19 -33.33
CA SER A 564 17.51 12.05 -32.68
C SER A 564 17.06 13.16 -33.65
N SER A 565 15.75 13.34 -33.78
CA SER A 565 15.18 14.35 -34.70
C SER A 565 15.18 15.76 -34.11
N TYR A 566 15.28 15.89 -32.78
CA TYR A 566 15.17 17.16 -32.08
C TYR A 566 16.15 17.26 -30.90
N ASP A 567 16.56 18.51 -30.59
CA ASP A 567 17.07 18.86 -29.28
C ASP A 567 15.91 18.87 -28.29
N TYR A 568 16.09 18.22 -27.16
CA TYR A 568 15.01 18.11 -26.17
C TYR A 568 15.53 18.22 -24.74
N GLN A 569 14.89 19.07 -23.95
CA GLN A 569 15.14 19.19 -22.53
C GLN A 569 13.83 19.38 -21.80
N LYS A 570 13.56 18.52 -20.82
CA LYS A 570 12.37 18.55 -19.95
C LYS A 570 12.77 18.34 -18.52
N THR A 571 12.23 19.15 -17.61
CA THR A 571 12.35 18.96 -16.16
C THR A 571 10.98 18.79 -15.56
N GLU A 572 10.82 17.85 -14.66
CA GLU A 572 9.60 17.64 -13.86
C GLU A 572 9.96 17.41 -12.40
N ILE A 573 9.28 18.13 -11.51
CA ILE A 573 9.40 18.01 -10.06
C ILE A 573 8.06 17.61 -9.47
N GLY A 574 8.09 16.89 -8.35
CA GLY A 574 6.88 16.50 -7.64
C GLY A 574 7.10 16.41 -6.15
N ILE A 575 6.04 16.68 -5.40
CA ILE A 575 5.98 16.48 -3.96
C ILE A 575 4.66 15.80 -3.61
N GLN A 576 4.73 14.75 -2.79
CA GLN A 576 3.56 14.04 -2.29
C GLN A 576 3.65 13.90 -0.78
N LYS A 577 2.52 14.13 -0.07
CA LYS A 577 2.44 13.97 1.37
C LYS A 577 1.03 13.63 1.83
N ARG A 578 0.93 12.84 2.90
CA ARG A 578 -0.32 12.56 3.63
C ARG A 578 -0.35 13.32 4.95
N PHE A 579 -1.46 13.97 5.22
CA PHE A 579 -1.76 14.61 6.50
C PHE A 579 -2.88 13.87 7.20
N TRP A 580 -2.63 13.40 8.40
CA TRP A 580 -3.61 12.69 9.21
C TRP A 580 -4.37 13.63 10.14
N PHE A 581 -5.67 13.44 10.20
CA PHE A 581 -6.57 14.08 11.17
C PHE A 581 -7.06 13.07 12.21
N SER A 582 -6.15 12.25 12.71
CA SER A 582 -6.44 11.18 13.68
C SER A 582 -7.57 10.26 13.19
N ALA A 583 -8.59 9.99 14.01
CA ALA A 583 -9.75 9.17 13.63
C ALA A 583 -10.65 9.77 12.52
N PHE A 584 -10.45 11.04 12.17
CA PHE A 584 -11.24 11.73 11.14
C PHE A 584 -10.64 11.59 9.73
N GLY A 585 -9.70 10.67 9.57
CA GLY A 585 -9.13 10.31 8.27
C GLY A 585 -7.88 11.08 7.90
N TYR A 586 -7.65 11.26 6.59
CA TYR A 586 -6.43 11.85 6.07
C TYR A 586 -6.65 12.56 4.74
N VAL A 587 -5.79 13.53 4.47
CA VAL A 587 -5.69 14.20 3.18
C VAL A 587 -4.40 13.80 2.49
N ASP A 588 -4.50 13.29 1.27
CA ASP A 588 -3.38 13.09 0.36
C ASP A 588 -3.25 14.33 -0.53
N ILE A 589 -2.05 14.87 -0.61
CA ILE A 589 -1.70 16.00 -1.46
C ILE A 589 -0.56 15.58 -2.38
N LEU A 590 -0.74 15.77 -3.67
CA LEU A 590 0.27 15.66 -4.70
C LEU A 590 0.33 16.97 -5.46
N ALA A 591 1.51 17.55 -5.58
CA ALA A 591 1.77 18.69 -6.43
C ALA A 591 2.92 18.37 -7.39
N LYS A 592 2.78 18.76 -8.65
CA LYS A 592 3.80 18.59 -9.69
C LYS A 592 3.94 19.87 -10.49
N ALA A 593 5.15 20.12 -10.97
CA ALA A 593 5.42 21.15 -11.95
C ALA A 593 6.42 20.63 -12.98
N GLY A 594 6.30 21.11 -14.20
CA GLY A 594 7.21 20.70 -15.27
C GLY A 594 7.32 21.73 -16.38
N LYS A 595 8.46 21.66 -17.07
CA LYS A 595 8.78 22.56 -18.18
C LYS A 595 9.59 21.84 -19.26
N VAL A 596 9.19 22.06 -20.51
CA VAL A 596 9.98 21.73 -21.70
C VAL A 596 10.76 22.98 -22.10
N TRP A 597 12.07 22.91 -22.02
CA TRP A 597 12.97 24.05 -22.21
C TRP A 597 13.26 24.35 -23.68
N THR A 598 13.17 23.35 -24.52
CA THR A 598 13.50 23.40 -25.94
C THR A 598 12.24 23.52 -26.81
N LYS A 599 12.42 23.79 -28.08
CA LYS A 599 11.39 23.65 -29.11
C LYS A 599 11.17 22.17 -29.38
N ALA A 600 9.92 21.71 -29.37
CA ALA A 600 9.58 20.30 -29.56
C ALA A 600 8.19 20.12 -30.17
N PRO A 601 7.96 19.10 -31.03
CA PRO A 601 6.63 18.79 -31.55
C PRO A 601 5.71 18.25 -30.45
N TYR A 602 4.39 18.36 -30.66
CA TYR A 602 3.37 18.08 -29.63
C TYR A 602 3.51 16.72 -28.92
N PRO A 603 3.95 15.61 -29.52
CA PRO A 603 4.07 14.35 -28.78
C PRO A 603 5.11 14.38 -27.65
N LEU A 604 6.11 15.27 -27.75
CA LEU A 604 7.15 15.48 -26.76
C LEU A 604 6.77 16.54 -25.69
N LEU A 605 5.69 17.27 -25.92
CA LEU A 605 5.19 18.27 -24.97
C LEU A 605 4.47 17.63 -23.79
N ILE A 606 3.99 18.45 -22.89
CA ILE A 606 3.27 18.04 -21.70
C ILE A 606 1.81 17.81 -22.08
N LEU A 607 1.41 16.53 -22.09
CA LEU A 607 0.06 16.09 -22.32
C LEU A 607 -0.56 15.68 -20.98
N PRO A 608 -1.54 16.44 -20.43
CA PRO A 608 -2.15 16.12 -19.15
C PRO A 608 -2.76 14.71 -19.15
N ASN A 609 -2.62 14.00 -18.02
CA ASN A 609 -3.10 12.62 -17.89
C ASN A 609 -4.62 12.56 -17.79
N ALA A 610 -5.30 12.14 -18.86
CA ALA A 610 -6.74 12.01 -18.94
C ALA A 610 -7.21 10.59 -18.60
N ASN A 611 -8.24 10.48 -17.78
CA ASN A 611 -8.89 9.20 -17.48
C ASN A 611 -10.09 8.96 -18.41
N LEU A 612 -9.91 8.15 -19.43
CA LEU A 612 -11.00 7.77 -20.34
C LEU A 612 -11.80 6.57 -19.86
N SER A 613 -11.35 5.85 -18.81
CA SER A 613 -12.05 4.69 -18.27
C SER A 613 -13.14 5.09 -17.27
N TYR A 614 -14.04 4.16 -16.96
CA TYR A 614 -14.99 4.31 -15.86
C TYR A 614 -14.40 4.01 -14.48
N LEU A 615 -13.15 3.52 -14.43
CA LEU A 615 -12.46 3.25 -13.17
C LEU A 615 -11.79 4.54 -12.64
N VAL A 616 -11.76 4.69 -11.33
CA VAL A 616 -10.92 5.73 -10.69
C VAL A 616 -9.46 5.44 -10.99
N GLN A 617 -8.77 6.39 -11.62
CA GLN A 617 -7.33 6.32 -11.86
C GLN A 617 -6.63 7.41 -11.03
N PRO A 618 -5.58 7.05 -10.27
CA PRO A 618 -4.77 8.04 -9.56
C PRO A 618 -4.06 8.99 -10.54
N GLU A 619 -3.80 10.19 -10.09
CA GLU A 619 -3.02 11.20 -10.83
C GLU A 619 -3.55 11.47 -12.25
N SER A 620 -4.87 11.45 -12.42
CA SER A 620 -5.52 11.69 -13.72
C SER A 620 -6.74 12.57 -13.60
N TYR A 621 -7.08 13.28 -14.69
CA TYR A 621 -8.27 14.11 -14.77
C TYR A 621 -9.45 13.30 -15.30
N THR A 622 -10.53 13.32 -14.53
CA THR A 622 -11.70 12.45 -14.73
C THR A 622 -12.54 12.81 -15.97
N ASN A 623 -12.71 14.11 -16.22
CA ASN A 623 -13.60 14.63 -17.29
C ASN A 623 -12.82 15.30 -18.43
N MET A 624 -11.49 15.27 -18.39
CA MET A 624 -10.63 15.74 -19.46
C MET A 624 -10.56 14.69 -20.59
N ASN A 625 -10.50 15.13 -21.82
CA ASN A 625 -10.24 14.25 -22.95
C ASN A 625 -8.73 14.04 -23.14
N ALA A 626 -8.31 12.90 -23.69
CA ALA A 626 -6.91 12.68 -24.01
C ALA A 626 -6.43 13.76 -24.99
N MET A 627 -5.24 14.31 -24.76
CA MET A 627 -4.67 15.39 -25.56
C MET A 627 -5.58 16.63 -25.73
N GLU A 628 -6.51 16.85 -24.82
CA GLU A 628 -7.37 18.05 -24.87
C GLU A 628 -6.55 19.34 -24.73
N PHE A 629 -5.51 19.28 -23.88
CA PHE A 629 -4.58 20.39 -23.73
C PHE A 629 -3.15 19.95 -24.04
N ILE A 630 -2.41 20.87 -24.64
CA ILE A 630 -1.00 20.71 -25.00
C ILE A 630 -0.26 21.89 -24.38
N ASN A 631 0.71 21.62 -23.52
CA ASN A 631 1.45 22.61 -22.76
C ASN A 631 2.95 22.34 -22.84
N ASP A 632 3.78 23.35 -22.65
CA ASP A 632 5.20 23.18 -22.41
C ASP A 632 5.62 23.57 -20.99
N GLU A 633 4.71 24.18 -20.24
CA GLU A 633 4.85 24.49 -18.81
C GLU A 633 3.56 24.12 -18.08
N TYR A 634 3.69 23.56 -16.87
CA TYR A 634 2.53 23.30 -16.01
C TYR A 634 2.87 23.31 -14.53
N ALA A 635 1.86 23.57 -13.71
CA ALA A 635 1.83 23.30 -12.28
C ALA A 635 0.47 22.67 -11.93
N SER A 636 0.47 21.55 -11.24
CA SER A 636 -0.74 20.78 -10.95
C SER A 636 -0.84 20.40 -9.48
N TRP A 637 -2.07 20.14 -9.04
CA TRP A 637 -2.39 19.63 -7.72
C TRP A 637 -3.46 18.52 -7.79
N ASP A 638 -3.34 17.55 -6.89
CA ASP A 638 -4.37 16.55 -6.59
C ASP A 638 -4.49 16.47 -5.06
N ILE A 639 -5.65 16.87 -4.55
CA ILE A 639 -5.96 16.88 -3.13
C ILE A 639 -7.15 15.95 -2.94
N THR A 640 -6.97 14.89 -2.16
CA THR A 640 -8.04 13.94 -1.86
C THR A 640 -8.16 13.73 -0.35
N TYR A 641 -9.34 14.02 0.21
CA TYR A 641 -9.65 13.86 1.62
C TYR A 641 -10.53 12.62 1.83
N PHE A 642 -10.01 11.65 2.56
CA PHE A 642 -10.70 10.44 3.02
C PHE A 642 -11.14 10.66 4.47
N MET A 643 -12.43 10.87 4.70
CA MET A 643 -12.95 11.28 6.02
C MET A 643 -13.31 10.12 6.96
N ASN A 644 -13.13 8.87 6.55
CA ASN A 644 -13.40 7.69 7.39
C ASN A 644 -14.81 7.66 8.03
N GLY A 645 -15.81 8.24 7.38
CA GLY A 645 -17.17 8.30 7.88
C GLY A 645 -17.42 9.39 8.93
N ALA A 646 -16.57 10.40 9.02
CA ALA A 646 -16.68 11.45 10.03
C ALA A 646 -18.03 12.19 10.00
N LEU A 647 -18.66 12.33 8.84
CA LEU A 647 -20.00 12.90 8.66
C LEU A 647 -21.07 11.80 8.63
N LEU A 648 -20.90 10.77 7.78
CA LEU A 648 -21.92 9.75 7.54
C LEU A 648 -22.22 8.88 8.77
N ASN A 649 -21.21 8.66 9.63
CA ASN A 649 -21.41 7.94 10.89
C ASN A 649 -22.30 8.69 11.92
N ARG A 650 -22.56 9.97 11.70
CA ARG A 650 -23.45 10.78 12.57
C ARG A 650 -24.90 10.73 12.13
N ILE A 651 -25.17 10.29 10.90
CA ILE A 651 -26.52 10.25 10.32
C ILE A 651 -27.17 8.91 10.70
N PRO A 652 -28.31 8.93 11.45
CA PRO A 652 -29.08 7.72 11.74
C PRO A 652 -29.40 6.95 10.46
N LEU A 653 -29.40 5.62 10.53
CA LEU A 653 -29.55 4.68 9.38
C LEU A 653 -28.30 4.58 8.51
N ILE A 654 -27.74 5.68 8.00
CA ILE A 654 -26.55 5.67 7.12
C ILE A 654 -25.34 5.07 7.85
N LYS A 655 -25.13 5.38 9.13
CA LYS A 655 -24.05 4.81 9.95
C LYS A 655 -24.07 3.27 10.00
N LYS A 656 -25.23 2.61 9.79
CA LYS A 656 -25.32 1.15 9.72
C LYS A 656 -24.73 0.59 8.43
N LEU A 657 -24.65 1.38 7.36
CA LEU A 657 -24.08 1.02 6.08
C LEU A 657 -22.55 1.10 6.10
N LYS A 658 -21.98 1.75 7.12
CA LYS A 658 -20.52 1.96 7.25
C LYS A 658 -19.90 2.69 6.05
N TRP A 659 -20.69 3.49 5.34
CA TRP A 659 -20.21 4.28 4.22
C TRP A 659 -19.23 5.36 4.71
N ARG A 660 -18.26 5.69 3.86
CA ARG A 660 -17.23 6.68 4.15
C ARG A 660 -17.18 7.67 2.99
N GLU A 661 -17.18 8.94 3.34
CA GLU A 661 -17.09 10.02 2.38
C GLU A 661 -15.67 10.29 1.93
N VAL A 662 -15.53 10.68 0.66
CA VAL A 662 -14.28 11.11 0.03
C VAL A 662 -14.54 12.40 -0.73
N PHE A 663 -13.67 13.38 -0.59
CA PHE A 663 -13.69 14.63 -1.33
C PHE A 663 -12.40 14.74 -2.13
N SER A 664 -12.51 15.17 -3.38
CA SER A 664 -11.35 15.39 -4.23
C SER A 664 -11.40 16.76 -4.90
N PHE A 665 -10.24 17.40 -5.02
CA PHE A 665 -10.06 18.64 -5.77
C PHE A 665 -8.76 18.56 -6.55
N ARG A 666 -8.86 18.62 -7.87
CA ARG A 666 -7.74 18.49 -8.78
C ARG A 666 -7.70 19.66 -9.74
N GLY A 667 -6.51 20.04 -10.14
CA GLY A 667 -6.38 21.05 -11.17
C GLY A 667 -4.96 21.21 -11.65
N MET A 668 -4.84 22.04 -12.68
CA MET A 668 -3.55 22.44 -13.22
C MET A 668 -3.63 23.81 -13.90
N PHE A 669 -2.60 24.57 -13.74
CA PHE A 669 -2.25 25.65 -14.66
C PHE A 669 -1.40 25.04 -15.78
N GLY A 670 -1.65 25.43 -17.00
CA GLY A 670 -0.87 25.02 -18.16
C GLY A 670 -0.61 26.23 -19.06
N HIS A 671 0.51 26.22 -19.73
CA HIS A 671 0.90 27.23 -20.67
C HIS A 671 1.64 26.60 -21.85
N LEU A 672 1.42 27.15 -23.04
CA LEU A 672 2.21 26.84 -24.23
C LEU A 672 2.88 28.11 -24.69
N THR A 673 4.21 28.17 -24.63
CA THR A 673 4.98 29.31 -25.11
C THR A 673 4.99 29.36 -26.64
N ASP A 674 5.19 30.55 -27.18
CA ASP A 674 5.18 30.81 -28.64
C ASP A 674 6.14 29.92 -29.41
N LYS A 675 7.31 29.57 -28.82
CA LYS A 675 8.31 28.69 -29.46
C LYS A 675 7.76 27.30 -29.81
N ASN A 676 6.76 26.82 -29.10
CA ASN A 676 6.16 25.49 -29.27
C ASN A 676 4.75 25.52 -29.88
N ASN A 677 4.26 26.73 -30.21
CA ASN A 677 2.98 26.91 -30.86
C ASN A 677 3.13 26.89 -32.40
N PRO A 678 2.62 25.85 -33.10
CA PRO A 678 2.79 25.73 -34.54
C PRO A 678 2.02 26.81 -35.34
N TYR A 679 1.07 27.52 -34.72
CA TYR A 679 0.17 28.44 -35.41
C TYR A 679 0.63 29.94 -35.38
N ILE A 680 1.47 30.29 -34.40
CA ILE A 680 1.86 31.71 -34.20
C ILE A 680 3.37 31.91 -34.15
N SER A 681 4.18 30.86 -34.06
CA SER A 681 5.64 31.00 -34.02
C SER A 681 6.19 31.36 -35.40
N GLU A 682 6.98 32.42 -35.49
CA GLU A 682 7.75 32.72 -36.71
C GLU A 682 8.80 31.66 -37.02
N GLN A 683 9.17 30.86 -36.03
CA GLN A 683 10.15 29.76 -36.15
C GLN A 683 9.47 28.40 -35.94
N ASN A 684 8.31 28.19 -36.55
CA ASN A 684 7.51 26.96 -36.37
C ASN A 684 8.00 25.77 -37.23
N GLU A 685 9.05 25.93 -38.02
CA GLU A 685 9.67 24.85 -38.77
C GLU A 685 10.00 23.67 -37.87
N GLY A 686 9.65 22.47 -38.32
CA GLY A 686 9.87 21.22 -37.59
C GLY A 686 8.80 20.88 -36.57
N LEU A 687 7.90 21.79 -36.20
CA LEU A 687 6.76 21.50 -35.34
C LEU A 687 5.69 20.71 -36.11
N PHE A 688 4.86 19.99 -35.36
CA PHE A 688 3.68 19.32 -35.91
C PHE A 688 2.43 20.11 -35.59
N LEU A 689 1.49 20.18 -36.54
CA LEU A 689 0.15 20.72 -36.26
C LEU A 689 -0.52 19.89 -35.18
N PHE A 690 -1.29 20.56 -34.34
CA PHE A 690 -2.01 19.87 -33.26
C PHE A 690 -3.16 19.05 -33.81
N PRO A 691 -3.41 17.83 -33.29
CA PRO A 691 -4.57 17.04 -33.65
C PRO A 691 -5.87 17.79 -33.34
N GLN A 692 -6.88 17.56 -34.18
CA GLN A 692 -8.19 18.17 -34.00
C GLN A 692 -8.76 17.93 -32.59
N GLY A 693 -9.30 18.95 -31.93
CA GLY A 693 -9.82 18.89 -30.57
C GLY A 693 -8.74 18.95 -29.48
N SER A 694 -7.57 19.44 -29.84
CA SER A 694 -6.56 19.92 -28.88
C SER A 694 -6.66 21.45 -28.77
N TYR A 695 -6.54 21.98 -27.58
CA TYR A 695 -6.73 23.39 -27.24
C TYR A 695 -5.55 23.91 -26.44
N LEU A 696 -5.40 25.23 -26.40
CA LEU A 696 -4.45 25.92 -25.54
C LEU A 696 -5.13 26.28 -24.24
N MET A 697 -4.36 26.25 -23.16
CA MET A 697 -4.82 26.74 -21.87
C MET A 697 -4.53 28.24 -21.77
N ASP A 698 -5.45 29.00 -21.18
CA ASP A 698 -5.19 30.35 -20.72
C ASP A 698 -4.29 30.27 -19.46
N PRO A 699 -3.10 30.91 -19.45
CA PRO A 699 -2.19 30.84 -18.30
C PRO A 699 -2.79 31.35 -16.98
N SER A 700 -3.82 32.20 -17.05
CA SER A 700 -4.52 32.74 -15.87
C SER A 700 -5.66 31.86 -15.38
N THR A 701 -6.14 30.91 -16.18
CA THR A 701 -7.32 30.09 -15.89
C THR A 701 -6.92 28.63 -15.75
N PRO A 702 -6.89 28.06 -14.53
CA PRO A 702 -6.55 26.65 -14.34
C PRO A 702 -7.69 25.74 -14.82
N TYR A 703 -7.32 24.55 -15.30
CA TYR A 703 -8.27 23.43 -15.39
C TYR A 703 -8.57 22.93 -13.99
N MET A 704 -9.84 22.72 -13.64
CA MET A 704 -10.24 22.29 -12.31
C MET A 704 -11.36 21.23 -12.34
N GLU A 705 -11.25 20.27 -11.45
CA GLU A 705 -12.30 19.29 -11.13
C GLU A 705 -12.51 19.19 -9.62
N ALA A 706 -13.77 19.10 -9.20
CA ALA A 706 -14.14 18.75 -7.82
C ALA A 706 -14.95 17.46 -7.83
N GLY A 707 -14.75 16.62 -6.82
CA GLY A 707 -15.44 15.33 -6.72
C GLY A 707 -15.91 15.02 -5.30
N VAL A 708 -17.03 14.32 -5.25
CA VAL A 708 -17.57 13.71 -4.02
C VAL A 708 -17.72 12.22 -4.25
N GLY A 709 -17.18 11.43 -3.36
CA GLY A 709 -17.21 9.98 -3.41
C GLY A 709 -17.79 9.36 -2.15
N ILE A 710 -18.31 8.18 -2.31
CA ILE A 710 -18.70 7.30 -1.22
C ILE A 710 -17.95 5.99 -1.40
N GLU A 711 -17.11 5.64 -0.44
CA GLU A 711 -16.43 4.34 -0.38
C GLU A 711 -17.09 3.42 0.65
N ASN A 712 -16.67 2.17 0.61
CA ASN A 712 -17.20 1.12 1.48
C ASN A 712 -18.63 0.68 1.18
N ILE A 713 -19.14 0.94 -0.03
CA ILE A 713 -20.40 0.38 -0.50
C ILE A 713 -20.21 -1.14 -0.65
N PHE A 714 -21.07 -1.92 0.01
CA PHE A 714 -20.93 -3.39 0.11
C PHE A 714 -19.54 -3.88 0.59
N LYS A 715 -18.76 -3.04 1.30
CA LYS A 715 -17.42 -3.29 1.84
C LYS A 715 -16.27 -3.33 0.80
N PHE A 716 -16.55 -3.08 -0.48
CA PHE A 716 -15.52 -3.15 -1.53
C PHE A 716 -15.68 -2.16 -2.67
N LEU A 717 -16.81 -1.46 -2.78
CA LEU A 717 -17.06 -0.56 -3.90
C LEU A 717 -16.94 0.90 -3.45
N ARG A 718 -16.30 1.71 -4.27
CA ARG A 718 -16.29 3.17 -4.21
C ARG A 718 -16.94 3.73 -5.47
N LEU A 719 -17.77 4.76 -5.31
CA LEU A 719 -18.37 5.56 -6.38
C LEU A 719 -18.00 7.02 -6.17
N ASP A 720 -17.44 7.64 -7.20
CA ASP A 720 -17.11 9.06 -7.23
C ASP A 720 -17.96 9.76 -8.28
N TYR A 721 -18.52 10.90 -7.91
CA TYR A 721 -19.15 11.83 -8.82
C TYR A 721 -18.30 13.07 -8.92
N VAL A 722 -17.85 13.40 -10.13
CA VAL A 722 -16.85 14.45 -10.37
C VAL A 722 -17.42 15.50 -11.32
N TRP A 723 -17.27 16.76 -10.96
CA TRP A 723 -17.64 17.93 -11.77
C TRP A 723 -16.38 18.57 -12.33
N ARG A 724 -16.42 18.91 -13.62
CA ARG A 724 -15.50 19.82 -14.27
C ARG A 724 -15.94 21.25 -14.03
N LEU A 725 -15.05 22.09 -13.53
CA LEU A 725 -15.39 23.45 -13.09
C LEU A 725 -15.07 24.52 -14.13
N THR A 726 -14.04 24.30 -14.95
CA THR A 726 -13.54 25.25 -15.97
C THR A 726 -13.48 24.62 -17.35
N TYR A 727 -13.28 25.43 -18.40
CA TYR A 727 -13.20 25.01 -19.82
C TYR A 727 -14.39 24.14 -20.26
N LYS A 728 -15.62 24.58 -19.94
CA LYS A 728 -16.85 23.79 -20.16
C LYS A 728 -17.37 23.85 -21.58
N ASP A 729 -16.81 24.71 -22.42
CA ASP A 729 -17.37 25.07 -23.75
C ASP A 729 -16.67 24.30 -24.88
N HIS A 730 -15.68 23.46 -24.61
CA HIS A 730 -15.03 22.66 -25.63
C HIS A 730 -15.97 21.57 -26.18
N PRO A 731 -15.96 21.33 -27.50
CA PRO A 731 -16.81 20.30 -28.11
C PRO A 731 -16.48 18.89 -27.59
N GLY A 732 -17.51 18.08 -27.35
CA GLY A 732 -17.37 16.66 -27.01
C GLY A 732 -16.80 16.37 -25.62
N ILE A 733 -16.79 17.36 -24.71
CA ILE A 733 -16.36 17.17 -23.33
C ILE A 733 -17.49 16.65 -22.45
N GLN A 734 -17.09 16.05 -21.34
CA GLN A 734 -17.99 15.73 -20.23
C GLN A 734 -17.77 16.74 -19.09
N THR A 735 -18.84 17.41 -18.66
CA THR A 735 -18.79 18.34 -17.51
C THR A 735 -19.00 17.62 -16.19
N LYS A 736 -19.52 16.39 -16.21
CA LYS A 736 -19.83 15.56 -15.05
C LYS A 736 -19.51 14.10 -15.39
N GLY A 737 -19.00 13.36 -14.42
CA GLY A 737 -18.66 11.95 -14.62
C GLY A 737 -18.79 11.13 -13.36
N ILE A 738 -19.23 9.88 -13.53
CA ILE A 738 -19.23 8.87 -12.46
C ILE A 738 -18.03 7.95 -12.70
N ARG A 739 -17.30 7.63 -11.63
CA ARG A 739 -16.22 6.66 -11.64
C ARG A 739 -16.39 5.69 -10.49
N PHE A 740 -15.94 4.47 -10.67
CA PHE A 740 -15.98 3.46 -9.64
C PHE A 740 -14.60 2.83 -9.41
N MET A 741 -14.40 2.30 -8.23
CA MET A 741 -13.20 1.55 -7.85
C MET A 741 -13.62 0.37 -7.00
N MET A 742 -13.02 -0.78 -7.26
CA MET A 742 -13.11 -1.93 -6.36
C MET A 742 -11.90 -1.90 -5.42
N LYS A 743 -12.14 -1.75 -4.13
CA LYS A 743 -11.12 -1.67 -3.09
C LYS A 743 -11.62 -2.35 -1.83
N LEU A 744 -10.97 -3.43 -1.42
CA LEU A 744 -11.18 -4.00 -0.10
C LEU A 744 -10.48 -3.09 0.92
N SER A 745 -11.22 -2.60 1.91
CA SER A 745 -10.69 -1.78 3.01
C SER A 745 -11.23 -2.29 4.34
N PHE A 746 -10.40 -2.17 5.38
CA PHE A 746 -10.83 -2.44 6.76
C PHE A 746 -11.74 -1.36 7.29
#